data_58c1a6bb4914e652b8a9813898c7cef0
#
_entry.id   58c1a6bb4914e652b8a9813898c7cef0
#
_cell.length_a   1.000
_cell.length_b   1.000
_cell.length_c   1.000
_cell.angle_alpha   90.00
_cell.angle_beta   90.00
_cell.angle_gamma   90.00
#
_symmetry.space_group_name_H-M   'P 1'
#
loop_
_entity.id
_entity.type
_entity.pdbx_description
1 polymer ?
#
loop_
_entity_poly.entity_id
_entity_poly.type
_entity_poly.pdbx_seq_one_letter_code
_entity_poly.pdbx_strand_id
1 'polypeptide(L)'
;LIATTVVFATRLQQSLLTFAPGNKEVWYMSNKRQIILIAVTAVLLAAAIIIERKCSLATWQLLLVYLVPYLLIGHETLEEAAEGIAHGDPFDEHFLMTVATVGALCIGFLPGAETAFQEAVFVMLFFQVGELFEGFAEGRSRESIAHLMDIRPDLAHVERDGATVDVNPGEVLAGEVIIVRPGEKVPLDGVILEGSTSVDTKALTGESVPRELAQGDEILSGCVNQTGAVKVRTIKAFGESTVSRIIELVEHAGERKSRSEAFITRFARIYTPIVVVAAILLAAVPPLFTDSYMQAFPTWLYRALMFLVVSCPCALVISVPLTFFGGIGGASRKGILVKGASFMDSLAKTGTVVFDKTGTLTYGQFAVDAVHPDSCDAHRLLHLAAHVEHFSTHPVAAALRDAFPEEATDGCRISDVEELAGMGVSARIGDETVCVGNSRMMEHVGASWHGCAHDVGTIIHVAIDGVYAGHIVINDKVKDDSAEAVGKLRELGVGRAVMLTGDRKEVAEHIADSLGLEGYFAELLPEGKVKHLESLLASKEPGTTLAFVGDGINDAPVLALADTGIAMGGLGSDAALEAADVVIMDDKPSKVALAIRMARRTIRIARQNVIFAIGVKIAVLLLAGIGAATLWMAVFADVGVTVLAVLNAIRALKA
;
A
#
# COMPACT_ATOMS: atom_id res chain seq x y z
N LEU A 1 47.15 -11.83 12.66
CA LEU A 1 46.77 -10.41 12.82
C LEU A 1 45.63 -9.99 11.89
N ILE A 2 45.65 -10.36 10.61
CA ILE A 2 44.55 -10.02 9.64
C ILE A 2 43.25 -10.73 10.04
N ALA A 3 43.30 -12.04 10.39
CA ALA A 3 42.11 -12.77 10.82
C ALA A 3 41.51 -12.26 12.15
N THR A 4 42.35 -11.78 13.08
CA THR A 4 41.91 -11.26 14.37
C THR A 4 41.28 -9.86 14.23
N THR A 5 41.75 -9.04 13.28
CA THR A 5 41.18 -7.72 12.99
C THR A 5 39.83 -7.82 12.27
N VAL A 6 39.67 -8.79 11.38
CA VAL A 6 38.41 -9.07 10.67
C VAL A 6 37.34 -9.57 11.65
N VAL A 7 37.68 -10.53 12.55
CA VAL A 7 36.73 -11.04 13.57
C VAL A 7 36.31 -9.94 14.59
N PHE A 8 37.20 -8.99 14.89
CA PHE A 8 36.87 -7.87 15.77
C PHE A 8 35.97 -6.83 15.08
N ALA A 9 36.20 -6.59 13.80
CA ALA A 9 35.34 -5.70 13.00
C ALA A 9 33.93 -6.27 12.81
N THR A 10 33.80 -7.57 12.51
CA THR A 10 32.51 -8.28 12.39
C THR A 10 31.73 -8.31 13.71
N ARG A 11 32.39 -8.50 14.86
CA ARG A 11 31.70 -8.42 16.16
C ARG A 11 31.23 -7.02 16.53
N LEU A 12 31.98 -5.99 16.15
CA LEU A 12 31.55 -4.60 16.32
C LEU A 12 30.36 -4.25 15.39
N GLN A 13 30.35 -4.78 14.19
CA GLN A 13 29.27 -4.60 13.22
C GLN A 13 28.00 -5.35 13.64
N GLN A 14 28.09 -6.59 14.13
CA GLN A 14 26.95 -7.32 14.69
C GLN A 14 26.37 -6.68 15.96
N SER A 15 27.19 -6.05 16.81
CA SER A 15 26.69 -5.33 17.98
C SER A 15 26.03 -3.99 17.62
N LEU A 16 26.30 -3.44 16.44
CA LEU A 16 25.66 -2.22 15.91
C LEU A 16 24.37 -2.52 15.11
N LEU A 17 24.22 -3.74 14.58
CA LEU A 17 23.03 -4.21 13.87
C LEU A 17 21.86 -4.61 14.80
N THR A 18 22.08 -4.71 16.10
CA THR A 18 21.02 -4.95 17.10
C THR A 18 20.31 -3.68 17.56
N PHE A 19 20.57 -2.53 16.95
CA PHE A 19 19.84 -1.29 17.21
C PHE A 19 18.69 -1.09 16.22
N ALA A 20 17.53 -0.82 16.81
CA ALA A 20 16.21 -0.62 16.18
C ALA A 20 16.22 0.11 14.82
N PRO A 21 15.32 -0.26 13.89
CA PRO A 21 15.14 0.44 12.62
C PRO A 21 14.57 1.83 12.88
N GLY A 22 15.33 2.88 12.60
CA GLY A 22 14.87 4.25 12.72
C GLY A 22 15.93 5.33 12.95
N ASN A 23 17.19 5.01 13.08
CA ASN A 23 18.20 6.01 13.41
C ASN A 23 18.77 6.69 12.15
N LYS A 24 18.18 7.84 11.76
CA LYS A 24 18.65 8.71 10.64
C LYS A 24 20.14 9.02 10.72
N GLU A 25 20.73 9.07 11.90
CA GLU A 25 22.15 9.34 12.12
C GLU A 25 23.04 8.18 11.66
N VAL A 26 22.64 6.93 11.90
CA VAL A 26 23.42 5.74 11.52
C VAL A 26 23.45 5.60 9.98
N TRP A 27 22.32 5.76 9.33
CA TRP A 27 22.21 5.75 7.87
C TRP A 27 23.03 6.89 7.21
N TYR A 28 22.94 8.09 7.76
CA TYR A 28 23.70 9.26 7.27
C TYR A 28 25.20 9.10 7.47
N MET A 29 25.64 8.48 8.55
CA MET A 29 27.06 8.17 8.82
C MET A 29 27.60 7.08 7.90
N SER A 30 26.83 6.04 7.59
CA SER A 30 27.20 4.98 6.65
C SER A 30 27.44 5.55 5.25
N ASN A 31 26.50 6.32 4.73
CA ASN A 31 26.61 6.93 3.41
C ASN A 31 27.77 7.96 3.31
N LYS A 32 28.03 8.73 4.36
CA LYS A 32 29.22 9.63 4.40
C LYS A 32 30.50 8.87 4.30
N ARG A 33 30.64 7.74 5.02
CA ARG A 33 31.83 6.90 4.99
C ARG A 33 32.07 6.35 3.59
N GLN A 34 31.02 5.86 2.93
CA GLN A 34 31.08 5.33 1.57
C GLN A 34 31.46 6.40 0.55
N ILE A 35 30.89 7.60 0.64
CA ILE A 35 31.28 8.76 -0.22
C ILE A 35 32.75 9.11 -0.06
N ILE A 36 33.26 9.16 1.17
CA ILE A 36 34.67 9.44 1.46
C ILE A 36 35.56 8.36 0.87
N LEU A 37 35.17 7.08 1.02
CA LEU A 37 35.90 5.95 0.50
C LEU A 37 36.01 5.99 -1.03
N ILE A 38 34.90 6.28 -1.72
CA ILE A 38 34.83 6.46 -3.18
C ILE A 38 35.76 7.63 -3.61
N ALA A 39 35.70 8.79 -2.93
CA ALA A 39 36.51 9.93 -3.25
C ALA A 39 38.01 9.67 -3.05
N VAL A 40 38.40 9.07 -1.94
CA VAL A 40 39.80 8.69 -1.64
C VAL A 40 40.31 7.70 -2.69
N THR A 41 39.52 6.66 -3.01
CA THR A 41 39.89 5.67 -4.01
C THR A 41 40.05 6.28 -5.40
N ALA A 42 39.17 7.18 -5.79
CA ALA A 42 39.30 7.94 -7.07
C ALA A 42 40.59 8.73 -7.15
N VAL A 43 40.99 9.39 -6.07
CA VAL A 43 42.28 10.12 -5.98
C VAL A 43 43.47 9.15 -6.06
N LEU A 44 43.42 8.02 -5.34
CA LEU A 44 44.45 6.99 -5.38
C LEU A 44 44.59 6.35 -6.76
N LEU A 45 43.46 6.08 -7.44
CA LEU A 45 43.44 5.59 -8.80
C LEU A 45 44.07 6.58 -9.79
N ALA A 46 43.72 7.86 -9.68
CA ALA A 46 44.35 8.90 -10.50
C ALA A 46 45.86 8.99 -10.27
N ALA A 47 46.31 8.88 -9.02
CA ALA A 47 47.71 8.82 -8.67
C ALA A 47 48.41 7.59 -9.25
N ALA A 48 47.80 6.40 -9.16
CA ALA A 48 48.30 5.16 -9.74
C ALA A 48 48.49 5.27 -11.26
N ILE A 49 47.52 5.85 -11.97
CA ILE A 49 47.58 6.10 -13.43
C ILE A 49 48.77 7.07 -13.78
N ILE A 50 48.97 8.09 -12.98
CA ILE A 50 50.10 9.03 -13.20
C ILE A 50 51.43 8.33 -12.98
N ILE A 51 51.54 7.46 -11.95
CA ILE A 51 52.75 6.67 -11.66
C ILE A 51 53.03 5.72 -12.82
N GLU A 52 52.03 4.96 -13.29
CA GLU A 52 52.13 4.05 -14.43
C GLU A 52 52.66 4.77 -15.69
N ARG A 53 52.12 5.97 -15.98
CA ARG A 53 52.54 6.75 -17.17
C ARG A 53 53.93 7.37 -17.06
N LYS A 54 54.41 7.64 -15.85
CA LYS A 54 55.70 8.33 -15.63
C LYS A 54 56.84 7.41 -15.27
N CYS A 55 56.56 6.25 -14.71
CA CYS A 55 57.54 5.29 -14.21
C CYS A 55 57.42 3.98 -14.98
N SER A 56 58.50 3.47 -15.54
CA SER A 56 58.55 2.13 -16.14
C SER A 56 58.70 1.10 -15.01
N LEU A 57 57.57 0.70 -14.43
CA LEU A 57 57.50 -0.29 -13.37
C LEU A 57 57.36 -1.72 -13.96
N ALA A 58 57.90 -2.71 -13.28
CA ALA A 58 57.63 -4.12 -13.59
C ALA A 58 56.16 -4.47 -13.23
N THR A 59 55.56 -5.45 -13.94
CA THR A 59 54.14 -5.82 -13.78
C THR A 59 53.74 -6.08 -12.31
N TRP A 60 54.62 -6.74 -11.51
CA TRP A 60 54.31 -7.01 -10.10
C TRP A 60 54.36 -5.76 -9.23
N GLN A 61 55.25 -4.76 -9.57
CA GLN A 61 55.26 -3.48 -8.88
C GLN A 61 54.02 -2.65 -9.21
N LEU A 62 53.58 -2.70 -10.44
CA LEU A 62 52.41 -2.02 -10.88
C LEU A 62 51.15 -2.64 -10.20
N LEU A 63 51.10 -3.97 -10.08
CA LEU A 63 50.04 -4.64 -9.30
C LEU A 63 49.96 -4.11 -7.87
N LEU A 64 51.10 -3.93 -7.17
CA LEU A 64 51.11 -3.41 -5.79
C LEU A 64 50.57 -1.98 -5.70
N VAL A 65 50.80 -1.15 -6.70
CA VAL A 65 50.28 0.22 -6.76
C VAL A 65 48.75 0.22 -6.90
N TYR A 66 48.20 -0.66 -7.76
CA TYR A 66 46.76 -0.74 -7.98
C TYR A 66 46.04 -1.60 -6.91
N LEU A 67 46.72 -2.48 -6.23
CA LEU A 67 46.15 -3.33 -5.19
C LEU A 67 45.66 -2.50 -3.97
N VAL A 68 46.33 -1.37 -3.66
CA VAL A 68 45.95 -0.52 -2.55
C VAL A 68 44.56 0.08 -2.77
N PRO A 69 44.28 0.85 -3.85
CA PRO A 69 42.94 1.36 -4.12
C PRO A 69 41.91 0.25 -4.36
N TYR A 70 42.32 -0.89 -4.95
CA TYR A 70 41.45 -2.03 -5.18
C TYR A 70 40.93 -2.63 -3.86
N LEU A 71 41.81 -2.94 -2.91
CA LEU A 71 41.43 -3.50 -1.61
C LEU A 71 40.68 -2.49 -0.74
N LEU A 72 41.01 -1.19 -0.89
CA LEU A 72 40.33 -0.14 -0.15
C LEU A 72 38.85 -0.05 -0.51
N ILE A 73 38.52 -0.10 -1.80
CA ILE A 73 37.14 0.06 -2.30
C ILE A 73 36.40 -1.29 -2.35
N GLY A 74 37.11 -2.38 -2.59
CA GLY A 74 36.54 -3.69 -2.87
C GLY A 74 36.37 -4.61 -1.64
N HIS A 75 36.82 -4.20 -0.43
CA HIS A 75 36.85 -5.09 0.71
C HIS A 75 35.45 -5.61 1.09
N GLU A 76 34.42 -4.78 1.08
CA GLU A 76 33.03 -5.19 1.36
C GLU A 76 32.52 -6.18 0.30
N THR A 77 32.70 -5.87 -0.99
CA THR A 77 32.29 -6.76 -2.09
C THR A 77 33.02 -8.11 -2.05
N LEU A 78 34.31 -8.14 -1.70
CA LEU A 78 35.09 -9.35 -1.57
C LEU A 78 34.65 -10.20 -0.36
N GLU A 79 34.29 -9.56 0.75
CA GLU A 79 33.78 -10.20 1.96
C GLU A 79 32.41 -10.83 1.69
N GLU A 80 31.48 -10.10 1.09
CA GLU A 80 30.13 -10.56 0.72
C GLU A 80 30.18 -11.72 -0.28
N ALA A 81 31.06 -11.64 -1.30
CA ALA A 81 31.27 -12.75 -2.22
C ALA A 81 31.81 -14.01 -1.52
N ALA A 82 32.71 -13.85 -0.54
CA ALA A 82 33.24 -14.97 0.24
C ALA A 82 32.17 -15.57 1.17
N GLU A 83 31.35 -14.76 1.79
CA GLU A 83 30.20 -15.19 2.61
C GLU A 83 29.14 -15.92 1.76
N GLY A 84 28.80 -15.41 0.58
CA GLY A 84 27.87 -16.06 -0.36
C GLY A 84 28.33 -17.47 -0.74
N ILE A 85 29.63 -17.64 -1.04
CA ILE A 85 30.21 -18.97 -1.30
C ILE A 85 30.08 -19.87 -0.06
N ALA A 86 30.37 -19.34 1.14
CA ALA A 86 30.33 -20.11 2.38
C ALA A 86 28.92 -20.58 2.76
N HIS A 87 27.89 -19.80 2.44
CA HIS A 87 26.48 -20.11 2.71
C HIS A 87 25.79 -20.92 1.60
N GLY A 88 26.47 -21.23 0.49
CA GLY A 88 25.96 -22.08 -0.58
C GLY A 88 25.13 -21.37 -1.64
N ASP A 89 25.16 -20.05 -1.70
CA ASP A 89 24.58 -19.21 -2.76
C ASP A 89 25.69 -18.41 -3.50
N PRO A 90 26.58 -19.08 -4.26
CA PRO A 90 27.79 -18.47 -4.82
C PRO A 90 27.57 -17.64 -6.07
N PHE A 91 26.33 -17.49 -6.56
CA PHE A 91 26.07 -16.88 -7.88
C PHE A 91 25.32 -15.54 -7.76
N ASP A 92 25.74 -14.68 -6.83
CA ASP A 92 25.27 -13.32 -6.69
C ASP A 92 26.09 -12.30 -7.51
N GLU A 93 25.71 -11.04 -7.47
CA GLU A 93 26.41 -9.93 -8.14
C GLU A 93 27.80 -9.70 -7.57
N HIS A 94 28.01 -9.84 -6.26
CA HIS A 94 29.30 -9.66 -5.60
C HIS A 94 30.33 -10.70 -6.05
N PHE A 95 29.88 -11.95 -6.22
CA PHE A 95 30.70 -13.02 -6.81
C PHE A 95 31.12 -12.71 -8.24
N LEU A 96 30.16 -12.30 -9.09
CA LEU A 96 30.47 -11.99 -10.49
C LEU A 96 31.49 -10.84 -10.61
N MET A 97 31.30 -9.78 -9.82
CA MET A 97 32.19 -8.63 -9.78
C MET A 97 33.57 -9.01 -9.23
N THR A 98 33.63 -9.83 -8.19
CA THR A 98 34.89 -10.33 -7.63
C THR A 98 35.66 -11.17 -8.62
N VAL A 99 35.02 -12.15 -9.28
CA VAL A 99 35.67 -13.00 -10.30
C VAL A 99 36.18 -12.17 -11.45
N ALA A 100 35.39 -11.20 -11.95
CA ALA A 100 35.78 -10.36 -13.06
C ALA A 100 36.97 -9.44 -12.72
N THR A 101 36.96 -8.81 -11.56
CA THR A 101 38.00 -7.85 -11.16
C THR A 101 39.31 -8.55 -10.71
N VAL A 102 39.22 -9.66 -9.98
CA VAL A 102 40.36 -10.51 -9.67
C VAL A 102 40.97 -11.10 -10.95
N GLY A 103 40.12 -11.56 -11.88
CA GLY A 103 40.56 -12.02 -13.21
C GLY A 103 41.31 -10.94 -13.98
N ALA A 104 40.82 -9.71 -13.95
CA ALA A 104 41.49 -8.54 -14.58
C ALA A 104 42.85 -8.21 -13.92
N LEU A 105 42.98 -8.38 -12.59
CA LEU A 105 44.28 -8.28 -11.91
C LEU A 105 45.25 -9.42 -12.28
N CYS A 106 44.75 -10.60 -12.59
CA CYS A 106 45.57 -11.76 -12.93
C CYS A 106 46.01 -11.79 -14.41
N ILE A 107 45.23 -11.19 -15.32
CA ILE A 107 45.45 -11.31 -16.78
C ILE A 107 46.80 -10.74 -17.23
N GLY A 108 47.29 -9.68 -16.57
CA GLY A 108 48.58 -9.05 -16.88
C GLY A 108 49.82 -9.92 -16.66
N PHE A 109 49.65 -11.09 -16.01
CA PHE A 109 50.72 -12.07 -15.83
C PHE A 109 50.73 -13.18 -16.92
N LEU A 110 49.75 -13.16 -17.82
CA LEU A 110 49.72 -14.11 -18.95
C LEU A 110 50.66 -13.66 -20.07
N PRO A 111 51.28 -14.60 -20.81
CA PRO A 111 52.19 -14.27 -21.89
C PRO A 111 51.45 -13.51 -23.00
N GLY A 112 51.98 -12.31 -23.34
CA GLY A 112 51.40 -11.48 -24.42
C GLY A 112 50.14 -10.70 -24.04
N ALA A 113 49.73 -10.69 -22.76
CA ALA A 113 48.63 -9.92 -22.28
C ALA A 113 49.02 -8.48 -21.91
N GLU A 114 48.10 -7.54 -22.12
CA GLU A 114 48.18 -6.22 -21.57
C GLU A 114 47.64 -6.22 -20.11
N THR A 115 48.18 -5.34 -19.28
CA THR A 115 47.70 -5.21 -17.89
C THR A 115 46.32 -4.55 -17.84
N ALA A 116 45.38 -5.10 -17.06
CA ALA A 116 44.04 -4.56 -16.85
C ALA A 116 43.81 -4.10 -15.39
N PHE A 117 44.90 -3.69 -14.68
CA PHE A 117 44.85 -3.31 -13.26
C PHE A 117 44.01 -2.04 -13.03
N GLN A 118 44.20 -1.04 -13.89
CA GLN A 118 43.40 0.17 -13.87
C GLN A 118 41.90 -0.13 -13.98
N GLU A 119 41.56 -1.02 -14.90
CA GLU A 119 40.18 -1.42 -15.16
C GLU A 119 39.54 -2.15 -13.97
N ALA A 120 40.30 -3.03 -13.30
CA ALA A 120 39.83 -3.74 -12.13
C ALA A 120 39.42 -2.78 -11.00
N VAL A 121 40.27 -1.77 -10.70
CA VAL A 121 39.94 -0.74 -9.68
C VAL A 121 38.77 0.10 -10.12
N PHE A 122 38.71 0.47 -11.40
CA PHE A 122 37.65 1.30 -11.93
C PHE A 122 36.28 0.60 -11.86
N VAL A 123 36.22 -0.68 -12.24
CA VAL A 123 35.00 -1.50 -12.16
C VAL A 123 34.50 -1.54 -10.72
N MET A 124 35.38 -1.79 -9.76
CA MET A 124 35.00 -1.88 -8.35
C MET A 124 34.56 -0.50 -7.81
N LEU A 125 35.23 0.59 -8.23
CA LEU A 125 34.85 1.95 -7.86
C LEU A 125 33.43 2.30 -8.36
N PHE A 126 33.15 2.01 -9.64
CA PHE A 126 31.82 2.29 -10.21
C PHE A 126 30.74 1.39 -9.63
N PHE A 127 31.04 0.13 -9.32
CA PHE A 127 30.13 -0.74 -8.61
C PHE A 127 29.71 -0.13 -7.26
N GLN A 128 30.68 0.35 -6.47
CA GLN A 128 30.41 1.02 -5.20
C GLN A 128 29.64 2.35 -5.35
N VAL A 129 29.82 3.06 -6.47
CA VAL A 129 28.97 4.20 -6.80
C VAL A 129 27.53 3.74 -7.06
N GLY A 130 27.34 2.62 -7.75
CA GLY A 130 26.03 2.00 -7.97
C GLY A 130 25.33 1.64 -6.64
N GLU A 131 26.01 0.93 -5.74
CA GLU A 131 25.56 0.58 -4.39
C GLU A 131 25.16 1.81 -3.56
N LEU A 132 25.96 2.89 -3.64
CA LEU A 132 25.61 4.15 -2.96
C LEU A 132 24.30 4.73 -3.48
N PHE A 133 24.08 4.76 -4.80
CA PHE A 133 22.83 5.23 -5.39
C PHE A 133 21.64 4.32 -5.03
N GLU A 134 21.86 3.01 -4.94
CA GLU A 134 20.87 2.05 -4.45
C GLU A 134 20.44 2.36 -3.03
N GLY A 135 21.40 2.50 -2.10
CA GLY A 135 21.14 2.86 -0.71
C GLY A 135 20.36 4.17 -0.58
N PHE A 136 20.71 5.21 -1.38
CA PHE A 136 19.94 6.45 -1.41
C PHE A 136 18.52 6.28 -1.90
N ALA A 137 18.30 5.45 -2.92
CA ALA A 137 16.99 5.24 -3.50
C ALA A 137 16.09 4.42 -2.56
N GLU A 138 16.64 3.38 -1.95
CA GLU A 138 15.96 2.56 -0.95
C GLU A 138 15.62 3.38 0.30
N GLY A 139 16.57 4.15 0.83
CA GLY A 139 16.36 5.04 1.97
C GLY A 139 15.26 6.06 1.71
N ARG A 140 15.20 6.66 0.52
CA ARG A 140 14.16 7.63 0.16
C ARG A 140 12.79 6.98 -0.03
N SER A 141 12.75 5.74 -0.48
CA SER A 141 11.51 4.97 -0.58
C SER A 141 11.01 4.58 0.81
N ARG A 142 11.90 4.11 1.69
CA ARG A 142 11.60 3.82 3.10
C ARG A 142 11.22 5.09 3.87
N GLU A 143 11.86 6.23 3.62
CA GLU A 143 11.50 7.51 4.23
C GLU A 143 10.10 8.00 3.81
N SER A 144 9.66 7.70 2.59
CA SER A 144 8.30 7.97 2.15
C SER A 144 7.25 7.10 2.87
N ILE A 145 7.63 5.90 3.27
CA ILE A 145 6.85 5.01 4.15
C ILE A 145 6.99 5.48 5.60
N ALA A 146 8.17 5.91 6.04
CA ALA A 146 8.43 6.44 7.37
C ALA A 146 7.71 7.78 7.65
N HIS A 147 7.33 8.56 6.62
CA HIS A 147 6.40 9.68 6.80
C HIS A 147 5.00 9.24 7.25
N LEU A 148 4.62 7.98 6.99
CA LEU A 148 3.46 7.37 7.64
C LEU A 148 3.75 7.01 9.12
N MET A 149 5.03 6.72 9.45
CA MET A 149 5.46 6.55 10.85
C MET A 149 5.52 7.88 11.63
N ASP A 150 5.54 9.02 10.95
CA ASP A 150 5.41 10.34 11.59
C ASP A 150 4.00 10.55 12.19
N ILE A 151 3.06 9.62 11.95
CA ILE A 151 1.76 9.54 12.60
C ILE A 151 1.91 9.07 14.05
N ARG A 152 2.98 8.36 14.41
CA ARG A 152 3.19 7.82 15.75
C ARG A 152 3.34 8.95 16.76
N PRO A 153 2.54 8.95 17.84
CA PRO A 153 2.69 9.89 18.94
C PRO A 153 3.88 9.49 19.83
N ASP A 154 4.62 10.48 20.30
CA ASP A 154 5.79 10.26 21.15
C ASP A 154 5.41 10.07 22.64
N LEU A 155 4.35 10.74 23.08
CA LEU A 155 3.90 10.79 24.48
C LEU A 155 2.37 10.72 24.57
N ALA A 156 1.87 10.21 25.69
CA ALA A 156 0.47 10.25 26.10
C ALA A 156 0.34 10.93 27.48
N HIS A 157 -0.59 11.87 27.60
CA HIS A 157 -0.91 12.55 28.85
C HIS A 157 -2.04 11.80 29.54
N VAL A 158 -1.74 10.95 30.53
CA VAL A 158 -2.73 10.11 31.22
C VAL A 158 -3.14 10.75 32.52
N GLU A 159 -4.42 10.76 32.82
CA GLU A 159 -4.97 11.20 34.12
C GLU A 159 -4.96 10.03 35.13
N ARG A 160 -4.02 10.05 36.08
CA ARG A 160 -3.91 9.05 37.16
C ARG A 160 -3.95 9.74 38.50
N ASP A 161 -4.82 9.29 39.40
CA ASP A 161 -4.98 9.84 40.76
C ASP A 161 -5.23 11.37 40.81
N GLY A 162 -5.91 11.91 39.79
CA GLY A 162 -6.23 13.33 39.67
C GLY A 162 -5.06 14.22 39.20
N ALA A 163 -3.96 13.63 38.80
CA ALA A 163 -2.81 14.31 38.19
C ALA A 163 -2.57 13.82 36.76
N THR A 164 -2.12 14.72 35.87
CA THR A 164 -1.72 14.36 34.52
C THR A 164 -0.26 13.89 34.54
N VAL A 165 0.00 12.67 34.04
CA VAL A 165 1.32 12.06 33.98
C VAL A 165 1.66 11.79 32.53
N ASP A 166 2.86 12.16 32.11
CA ASP A 166 3.38 11.90 30.77
C ASP A 166 3.99 10.49 30.72
N VAL A 167 3.44 9.63 29.88
CA VAL A 167 3.88 8.24 29.73
C VAL A 167 4.09 7.89 28.27
N ASN A 168 4.83 6.80 28.02
CA ASN A 168 4.92 6.24 26.67
C ASN A 168 3.54 5.68 26.29
N PRO A 169 3.02 5.94 25.06
CA PRO A 169 1.72 5.40 24.63
C PRO A 169 1.58 3.88 24.81
N GLY A 170 2.69 3.12 24.69
CA GLY A 170 2.70 1.67 24.94
C GLY A 170 2.45 1.24 26.38
N GLU A 171 2.49 2.18 27.35
CA GLU A 171 2.23 1.92 28.76
C GLU A 171 0.78 2.26 29.19
N VAL A 172 0.00 2.81 28.24
CA VAL A 172 -1.41 3.18 28.50
C VAL A 172 -2.30 1.97 28.30
N LEU A 173 -3.14 1.70 29.28
CA LEU A 173 -4.09 0.58 29.24
C LEU A 173 -5.43 1.02 28.66
N ALA A 174 -6.18 0.06 28.10
CA ALA A 174 -7.55 0.29 27.69
C ALA A 174 -8.42 0.67 28.90
N GLY A 175 -9.24 1.71 28.75
CA GLY A 175 -10.10 2.27 29.80
C GLY A 175 -9.48 3.43 30.56
N GLU A 176 -8.19 3.72 30.45
CA GLU A 176 -7.56 4.91 31.02
C GLU A 176 -8.01 6.19 30.31
N VAL A 177 -7.96 7.30 31.01
CA VAL A 177 -8.32 8.61 30.47
C VAL A 177 -7.07 9.36 30.05
N ILE A 178 -7.02 9.80 28.80
CA ILE A 178 -5.95 10.61 28.25
C ILE A 178 -6.45 12.02 27.94
N ILE A 179 -5.56 12.99 28.00
CA ILE A 179 -5.83 14.39 27.66
C ILE A 179 -5.06 14.68 26.38
N VAL A 180 -5.78 15.17 25.36
CA VAL A 180 -5.18 15.55 24.06
C VAL A 180 -5.37 17.06 23.88
N ARG A 181 -4.27 17.80 23.80
CA ARG A 181 -4.27 19.26 23.67
C ARG A 181 -4.23 19.70 22.21
N PRO A 182 -4.64 20.91 21.87
CA PRO A 182 -4.46 21.45 20.53
C PRO A 182 -3.01 21.38 20.05
N GLY A 183 -2.82 20.91 18.81
CA GLY A 183 -1.52 20.66 18.19
C GLY A 183 -0.90 19.30 18.49
N GLU A 184 -1.47 18.51 19.40
CA GLU A 184 -0.97 17.19 19.74
C GLU A 184 -1.59 16.09 18.86
N LYS A 185 -0.82 15.02 18.64
CA LYS A 185 -1.32 13.80 18.00
C LYS A 185 -2.08 12.97 19.04
N VAL A 186 -3.22 12.43 18.64
CA VAL A 186 -4.00 11.51 19.47
C VAL A 186 -3.21 10.21 19.67
N PRO A 187 -2.86 9.84 20.93
CA PRO A 187 -1.95 8.71 21.15
C PRO A 187 -2.62 7.33 21.02
N LEU A 188 -3.89 7.20 21.39
CA LEU A 188 -4.64 5.94 21.33
C LEU A 188 -6.06 6.18 20.83
N ASP A 189 -6.66 5.12 20.28
CA ASP A 189 -8.09 5.15 19.91
C ASP A 189 -8.97 5.25 21.17
N GLY A 190 -10.02 6.06 21.11
CA GLY A 190 -10.88 6.26 22.26
C GLY A 190 -12.17 6.99 21.96
N VAL A 191 -12.95 7.24 23.03
CA VAL A 191 -14.20 8.00 22.98
C VAL A 191 -14.03 9.29 23.78
N ILE A 192 -14.47 10.41 23.23
CA ILE A 192 -14.39 11.72 23.89
C ILE A 192 -15.36 11.75 25.08
N LEU A 193 -14.81 11.96 26.28
CA LEU A 193 -15.58 12.10 27.55
C LEU A 193 -15.99 13.52 27.79
N GLU A 194 -15.09 14.47 27.55
CA GLU A 194 -15.28 15.90 27.81
C GLU A 194 -14.61 16.73 26.71
N GLY A 195 -15.26 17.80 26.29
CA GLY A 195 -14.76 18.74 25.29
C GLY A 195 -15.29 18.48 23.88
N SER A 196 -14.93 19.37 23.00
CA SER A 196 -15.17 19.27 21.54
C SER A 196 -13.95 19.80 20.80
N THR A 197 -13.65 19.25 19.65
CA THR A 197 -12.50 19.64 18.86
C THR A 197 -12.68 19.37 17.38
N SER A 198 -11.85 20.02 16.57
CA SER A 198 -11.63 19.70 15.17
C SER A 198 -10.32 18.91 15.05
N VAL A 199 -10.32 17.79 14.36
CA VAL A 199 -9.14 16.93 14.15
C VAL A 199 -8.75 16.88 12.69
N ASP A 200 -7.44 17.01 12.43
CA ASP A 200 -6.86 16.77 11.12
C ASP A 200 -6.61 15.27 10.93
N THR A 201 -7.35 14.67 10.01
CA THR A 201 -7.24 13.25 9.66
C THR A 201 -6.39 13.00 8.42
N LYS A 202 -5.80 14.03 7.84
CA LYS A 202 -5.09 13.97 6.55
C LYS A 202 -3.99 12.91 6.50
N ALA A 203 -3.29 12.72 7.60
CA ALA A 203 -2.23 11.72 7.69
C ALA A 203 -2.76 10.28 7.63
N LEU A 204 -4.01 10.05 8.07
CA LEU A 204 -4.68 8.76 8.06
C LEU A 204 -5.49 8.56 6.79
N THR A 205 -6.43 9.46 6.51
CA THR A 205 -7.42 9.30 5.44
C THR A 205 -7.01 9.98 4.13
N GLY A 206 -6.03 10.88 4.16
CA GLY A 206 -5.65 11.73 3.03
C GLY A 206 -6.61 12.89 2.77
N GLU A 207 -7.64 13.08 3.61
CA GLU A 207 -8.58 14.20 3.52
C GLU A 207 -7.98 15.48 4.07
N SER A 208 -8.23 16.60 3.38
CA SER A 208 -7.71 17.91 3.82
C SER A 208 -8.72 18.70 4.67
N VAL A 209 -9.96 18.22 4.78
CA VAL A 209 -11.00 18.87 5.57
C VAL A 209 -10.97 18.29 6.98
N PRO A 210 -10.76 19.12 8.02
CA PRO A 210 -10.82 18.66 9.40
C PRO A 210 -12.21 18.13 9.77
N ARG A 211 -12.23 17.12 10.67
CA ARG A 211 -13.46 16.51 11.17
C ARG A 211 -13.80 17.11 12.54
N GLU A 212 -15.01 17.62 12.70
CA GLU A 212 -15.51 18.08 14.00
C GLU A 212 -15.94 16.89 14.86
N LEU A 213 -15.51 16.87 16.12
CA LEU A 213 -15.80 15.83 17.09
C LEU A 213 -16.28 16.45 18.42
N ALA A 214 -17.28 15.83 19.02
CA ALA A 214 -17.88 16.24 20.28
C ALA A 214 -17.90 15.10 21.32
N GLN A 215 -18.42 15.36 22.50
CA GLN A 215 -18.57 14.37 23.55
C GLN A 215 -19.41 13.17 23.05
N GLY A 216 -18.88 11.97 23.23
CA GLY A 216 -19.48 10.72 22.80
C GLY A 216 -18.96 10.20 21.44
N ASP A 217 -18.26 11.04 20.68
CA ASP A 217 -17.68 10.63 19.40
C ASP A 217 -16.39 9.83 19.58
N GLU A 218 -16.13 8.93 18.61
CA GLU A 218 -14.87 8.20 18.56
C GLU A 218 -13.78 9.06 17.93
N ILE A 219 -12.60 9.05 18.55
CA ILE A 219 -11.39 9.69 18.08
C ILE A 219 -10.30 8.63 17.83
N LEU A 220 -9.65 8.70 16.67
CA LEU A 220 -8.65 7.73 16.24
C LEU A 220 -7.22 8.20 16.54
N SER A 221 -6.37 7.26 16.93
CA SER A 221 -4.93 7.52 17.10
C SER A 221 -4.30 8.00 15.80
N GLY A 222 -3.34 8.92 15.90
CA GLY A 222 -2.65 9.51 14.75
C GLY A 222 -3.32 10.73 14.12
N CYS A 223 -4.57 11.05 14.47
CA CYS A 223 -5.16 12.36 14.14
C CYS A 223 -4.46 13.46 14.91
N VAL A 224 -4.41 14.68 14.34
CA VAL A 224 -3.88 15.86 15.03
C VAL A 224 -5.03 16.69 15.55
N ASN A 225 -5.08 16.89 16.85
CA ASN A 225 -6.06 17.77 17.49
C ASN A 225 -5.77 19.23 17.14
N GLN A 226 -6.76 20.00 16.65
CA GLN A 226 -6.53 21.36 16.16
C GLN A 226 -7.03 22.46 17.11
N THR A 227 -8.20 22.31 17.73
CA THR A 227 -8.89 23.45 18.38
C THR A 227 -9.03 23.33 19.88
N GLY A 228 -9.76 22.37 20.40
CA GLY A 228 -10.08 22.22 21.84
C GLY A 228 -9.27 21.13 22.52
N ALA A 229 -8.97 21.28 23.82
CA ALA A 229 -8.47 20.16 24.60
C ALA A 229 -9.61 19.19 24.90
N VAL A 230 -9.37 17.89 24.67
CA VAL A 230 -10.36 16.85 24.91
C VAL A 230 -9.85 15.81 25.88
N LYS A 231 -10.74 15.28 26.73
CA LYS A 231 -10.49 14.08 27.52
C LYS A 231 -11.07 12.88 26.79
N VAL A 232 -10.24 11.87 26.60
CA VAL A 232 -10.57 10.68 25.81
C VAL A 232 -10.39 9.45 26.68
N ARG A 233 -11.39 8.57 26.74
CA ARG A 233 -11.27 7.24 27.32
C ARG A 233 -10.76 6.29 26.27
N THR A 234 -9.61 5.68 26.51
CA THR A 234 -9.01 4.71 25.59
C THR A 234 -9.86 3.45 25.49
N ILE A 235 -10.04 2.94 24.27
CA ILE A 235 -10.82 1.71 24.01
C ILE A 235 -9.92 0.51 23.68
N LYS A 236 -8.68 0.76 23.25
CA LYS A 236 -7.71 -0.27 22.87
C LYS A 236 -6.34 0.03 23.45
N ALA A 237 -5.50 -1.01 23.63
CA ALA A 237 -4.10 -0.82 23.95
C ALA A 237 -3.33 -0.27 22.73
N PHE A 238 -2.15 0.33 22.95
CA PHE A 238 -1.37 0.96 21.86
C PHE A 238 -1.05 0.01 20.72
N GLY A 239 -0.67 -1.25 21.01
CA GLY A 239 -0.38 -2.26 19.98
C GLY A 239 -1.58 -2.62 19.08
N GLU A 240 -2.79 -2.38 19.57
CA GLU A 240 -4.06 -2.61 18.84
C GLU A 240 -4.65 -1.32 18.26
N SER A 241 -3.99 -0.18 18.47
CA SER A 241 -4.43 1.11 17.97
C SER A 241 -4.38 1.20 16.44
N THR A 242 -5.22 2.05 15.87
CA THR A 242 -5.28 2.31 14.43
C THR A 242 -3.90 2.65 13.85
N VAL A 243 -3.12 3.49 14.51
CA VAL A 243 -1.75 3.85 14.09
C VAL A 243 -0.83 2.63 14.09
N SER A 244 -0.82 1.83 15.16
CA SER A 244 0.05 0.65 15.26
C SER A 244 -0.25 -0.36 14.16
N ARG A 245 -1.53 -0.61 13.87
CA ARG A 245 -1.94 -1.51 12.77
C ARG A 245 -1.59 -0.98 11.38
N ILE A 246 -1.74 0.32 11.13
CA ILE A 246 -1.34 0.92 9.86
C ILE A 246 0.17 0.75 9.65
N ILE A 247 0.99 1.02 10.68
CA ILE A 247 2.43 0.84 10.64
C ILE A 247 2.79 -0.61 10.34
N GLU A 248 2.21 -1.57 11.06
CA GLU A 248 2.42 -3.00 10.86
C GLU A 248 2.07 -3.45 9.43
N LEU A 249 0.91 -3.03 8.92
CA LEU A 249 0.48 -3.34 7.54
C LEU A 249 1.44 -2.80 6.49
N VAL A 250 2.00 -1.61 6.71
CA VAL A 250 2.95 -0.98 5.79
C VAL A 250 4.32 -1.63 5.88
N GLU A 251 4.79 -1.98 7.07
CA GLU A 251 6.06 -2.69 7.27
C GLU A 251 6.04 -4.08 6.62
N HIS A 252 4.96 -4.84 6.81
CA HIS A 252 4.82 -6.18 6.22
C HIS A 252 4.38 -6.19 4.75
N ALA A 253 3.95 -5.04 4.19
CA ALA A 253 3.59 -4.94 2.77
C ALA A 253 4.75 -5.31 1.83
N GLY A 254 6.01 -5.13 2.27
CA GLY A 254 7.20 -5.53 1.55
C GLY A 254 7.47 -7.04 1.52
N GLU A 255 6.92 -7.82 2.44
CA GLU A 255 7.20 -9.26 2.55
C GLU A 255 6.45 -10.09 1.50
N ARG A 256 5.27 -9.64 1.04
CA ARG A 256 4.48 -10.30 0.00
C ARG A 256 4.96 -9.88 -1.38
N LYS A 257 5.98 -10.58 -1.89
CA LYS A 257 6.60 -10.32 -3.21
C LYS A 257 5.58 -10.38 -4.35
N SER A 258 5.64 -9.42 -5.26
CA SER A 258 4.85 -9.45 -6.50
C SER A 258 5.27 -10.62 -7.40
N ARG A 259 4.39 -10.98 -8.37
CA ARG A 259 4.77 -11.95 -9.41
C ARG A 259 6.00 -11.48 -10.21
N SER A 260 6.13 -10.18 -10.42
CA SER A 260 7.27 -9.57 -11.11
C SER A 260 8.55 -9.71 -10.30
N GLU A 261 8.52 -9.49 -8.98
CA GLU A 261 9.67 -9.69 -8.08
C GLU A 261 10.05 -11.17 -7.97
N ALA A 262 9.05 -12.06 -7.82
CA ALA A 262 9.28 -13.51 -7.82
C ALA A 262 9.87 -14.01 -9.13
N PHE A 263 9.47 -13.42 -10.26
CA PHE A 263 10.05 -13.69 -11.57
C PHE A 263 11.53 -13.28 -11.63
N ILE A 264 11.86 -12.07 -11.16
CA ILE A 264 13.24 -11.56 -11.18
C ILE A 264 14.15 -12.42 -10.30
N THR A 265 13.71 -12.78 -9.09
CA THR A 265 14.48 -13.67 -8.20
C THR A 265 14.72 -15.04 -8.85
N ARG A 266 13.70 -15.61 -9.48
CA ARG A 266 13.81 -16.89 -10.20
C ARG A 266 14.69 -16.77 -11.45
N PHE A 267 14.55 -15.65 -12.17
CA PHE A 267 15.38 -15.36 -13.35
C PHE A 267 16.85 -15.25 -12.97
N ALA A 268 17.20 -14.48 -11.94
CA ALA A 268 18.57 -14.33 -11.47
C ALA A 268 19.19 -15.68 -11.11
N ARG A 269 18.48 -16.54 -10.38
CA ARG A 269 18.96 -17.89 -10.00
C ARG A 269 19.29 -18.81 -11.19
N ILE A 270 18.58 -18.65 -12.31
CA ILE A 270 18.83 -19.46 -13.53
C ILE A 270 19.84 -18.75 -14.43
N TYR A 271 19.72 -17.44 -14.54
CA TYR A 271 20.50 -16.62 -15.46
C TYR A 271 21.98 -16.59 -15.10
N THR A 272 22.33 -16.41 -13.82
CA THR A 272 23.73 -16.27 -13.39
C THR A 272 24.58 -17.49 -13.66
N PRO A 273 24.16 -18.73 -13.34
CA PRO A 273 24.92 -19.92 -13.76
C PRO A 273 25.11 -20.05 -15.27
N ILE A 274 24.09 -19.72 -16.07
CA ILE A 274 24.17 -19.75 -17.53
C ILE A 274 25.24 -18.76 -18.03
N VAL A 275 25.25 -17.56 -17.48
CA VAL A 275 26.23 -16.52 -17.80
C VAL A 275 27.65 -16.96 -17.43
N VAL A 276 27.84 -17.54 -16.27
CA VAL A 276 29.17 -18.06 -15.85
C VAL A 276 29.66 -19.14 -16.81
N VAL A 277 28.82 -20.12 -17.15
CA VAL A 277 29.17 -21.15 -18.12
C VAL A 277 29.46 -20.56 -19.48
N ALA A 278 28.67 -19.61 -19.97
CA ALA A 278 28.88 -18.91 -21.22
C ALA A 278 30.22 -18.15 -21.26
N ALA A 279 30.58 -17.48 -20.15
CA ALA A 279 31.84 -16.79 -20.00
C ALA A 279 33.03 -17.76 -20.04
N ILE A 280 32.95 -18.92 -19.36
CA ILE A 280 33.98 -19.95 -19.40
C ILE A 280 34.14 -20.47 -20.84
N LEU A 281 33.04 -20.76 -21.54
CA LEU A 281 33.06 -21.17 -22.93
C LEU A 281 33.65 -20.08 -23.85
N LEU A 282 33.31 -18.82 -23.61
CA LEU A 282 33.86 -17.69 -24.39
C LEU A 282 35.36 -17.51 -24.15
N ALA A 283 35.89 -17.81 -22.96
CA ALA A 283 37.31 -17.77 -22.69
C ALA A 283 38.06 -18.96 -23.35
N ALA A 284 37.47 -20.16 -23.31
CA ALA A 284 38.17 -21.40 -23.63
C ALA A 284 38.02 -21.84 -25.12
N VAL A 285 36.83 -21.65 -25.72
CA VAL A 285 36.51 -22.24 -27.03
C VAL A 285 37.08 -21.45 -28.23
N PRO A 286 36.88 -20.11 -28.33
CA PRO A 286 37.38 -19.40 -29.52
C PRO A 286 38.88 -19.44 -29.73
N PRO A 287 39.76 -19.44 -28.67
CA PRO A 287 41.20 -19.62 -28.88
C PRO A 287 41.59 -20.92 -29.58
N LEU A 288 40.77 -21.98 -29.48
CA LEU A 288 41.01 -23.26 -30.19
C LEU A 288 40.98 -23.15 -31.71
N PHE A 289 40.31 -22.11 -32.23
CA PHE A 289 40.18 -21.87 -33.67
C PHE A 289 41.21 -20.85 -34.21
N THR A 290 42.20 -20.47 -33.39
CA THR A 290 43.29 -19.56 -33.77
C THR A 290 44.59 -20.31 -33.95
N ASP A 291 45.55 -19.68 -34.65
CA ASP A 291 46.86 -20.31 -34.94
C ASP A 291 47.68 -20.59 -33.68
N SER A 292 47.44 -19.84 -32.58
CA SER A 292 48.13 -20.04 -31.30
C SER A 292 47.16 -19.78 -30.11
N TYR A 293 46.78 -20.87 -29.44
CA TYR A 293 45.90 -20.81 -28.26
C TYR A 293 46.44 -19.86 -27.16
N MET A 294 47.75 -19.99 -26.83
CA MET A 294 48.35 -19.22 -25.74
C MET A 294 48.43 -17.73 -26.06
N GLN A 295 48.49 -17.32 -27.32
CA GLN A 295 48.49 -15.89 -27.71
C GLN A 295 47.09 -15.33 -27.76
N ALA A 296 46.10 -16.12 -28.12
CA ALA A 296 44.72 -15.70 -28.25
C ALA A 296 43.98 -15.74 -26.89
N PHE A 297 44.33 -16.66 -26.01
CA PHE A 297 43.65 -16.89 -24.73
C PHE A 297 43.50 -15.63 -23.85
N PRO A 298 44.54 -14.77 -23.64
CA PRO A 298 44.38 -13.57 -22.84
C PRO A 298 43.30 -12.61 -23.37
N THR A 299 43.22 -12.44 -24.70
CA THR A 299 42.22 -11.58 -25.32
C THR A 299 40.79 -12.11 -25.10
N TRP A 300 40.61 -13.41 -25.27
CA TRP A 300 39.29 -14.03 -25.04
C TRP A 300 38.92 -14.12 -23.55
N LEU A 301 39.90 -14.31 -22.67
CA LEU A 301 39.69 -14.22 -21.25
C LEU A 301 39.22 -12.82 -20.84
N TYR A 302 39.88 -11.76 -21.36
CA TYR A 302 39.44 -10.38 -21.13
C TYR A 302 38.01 -10.14 -21.60
N ARG A 303 37.63 -10.64 -22.78
CA ARG A 303 36.27 -10.56 -23.30
C ARG A 303 35.28 -11.33 -22.42
N ALA A 304 35.66 -12.47 -21.86
CA ALA A 304 34.85 -13.27 -20.96
C ALA A 304 34.63 -12.56 -19.60
N LEU A 305 35.67 -11.92 -19.06
CA LEU A 305 35.58 -11.13 -17.83
C LEU A 305 34.66 -9.92 -18.04
N MET A 306 34.80 -9.23 -19.18
CA MET A 306 33.90 -8.14 -19.56
C MET A 306 32.43 -8.62 -19.71
N PHE A 307 32.23 -9.81 -20.32
CA PHE A 307 30.92 -10.43 -20.46
C PHE A 307 30.30 -10.70 -19.08
N LEU A 308 31.07 -11.16 -18.09
CA LEU A 308 30.58 -11.35 -16.71
C LEU A 308 30.10 -10.04 -16.08
N VAL A 309 30.89 -8.97 -16.17
CA VAL A 309 30.54 -7.65 -15.61
C VAL A 309 29.23 -7.13 -16.20
N VAL A 310 29.10 -7.15 -17.55
CA VAL A 310 27.88 -6.64 -18.23
C VAL A 310 26.65 -7.46 -17.87
N SER A 311 26.84 -8.72 -17.56
CA SER A 311 25.73 -9.66 -17.33
C SER A 311 25.08 -9.51 -15.95
N CYS A 312 25.60 -8.69 -15.00
CA CYS A 312 24.93 -8.45 -13.72
C CYS A 312 23.52 -7.84 -13.94
N PRO A 313 22.44 -8.43 -13.43
CA PRO A 313 21.09 -7.86 -13.57
C PRO A 313 20.78 -6.74 -12.57
N CYS A 314 21.79 -6.00 -12.07
CA CYS A 314 21.70 -5.03 -10.96
C CYS A 314 20.54 -4.02 -11.13
N ALA A 315 20.42 -3.40 -12.32
CA ALA A 315 19.34 -2.46 -12.61
C ALA A 315 17.93 -3.04 -12.46
N LEU A 316 17.77 -4.34 -12.70
CA LEU A 316 16.48 -5.05 -12.59
C LEU A 316 16.15 -5.38 -11.13
N VAL A 317 17.14 -5.93 -10.42
CA VAL A 317 17.01 -6.37 -9.03
C VAL A 317 16.63 -5.20 -8.13
N ILE A 318 17.18 -4.02 -8.40
CA ILE A 318 16.97 -2.79 -7.62
C ILE A 318 15.70 -2.05 -8.03
N SER A 319 15.53 -1.77 -9.33
CA SER A 319 14.51 -0.82 -9.78
C SER A 319 13.09 -1.34 -9.67
N VAL A 320 12.89 -2.67 -9.73
CA VAL A 320 11.53 -3.24 -9.70
C VAL A 320 10.95 -3.23 -8.28
N PRO A 321 11.61 -3.75 -7.23
CA PRO A 321 11.12 -3.60 -5.86
C PRO A 321 10.90 -2.13 -5.50
N LEU A 322 11.86 -1.26 -5.82
CA LEU A 322 11.76 0.17 -5.58
C LEU A 322 10.51 0.80 -6.24
N THR A 323 10.15 0.35 -7.45
CA THR A 323 8.93 0.82 -8.13
C THR A 323 7.67 0.41 -7.38
N PHE A 324 7.61 -0.83 -6.87
CA PHE A 324 6.47 -1.29 -6.06
C PHE A 324 6.38 -0.57 -4.73
N PHE A 325 7.49 -0.41 -4.01
CA PHE A 325 7.53 0.38 -2.77
C PHE A 325 7.08 1.83 -3.02
N GLY A 326 7.55 2.43 -4.11
CA GLY A 326 7.10 3.75 -4.52
C GLY A 326 5.59 3.80 -4.81
N GLY A 327 5.04 2.79 -5.48
CA GLY A 327 3.62 2.68 -5.79
C GLY A 327 2.75 2.51 -4.54
N ILE A 328 3.15 1.63 -3.62
CA ILE A 328 2.47 1.39 -2.33
C ILE A 328 2.52 2.66 -1.47
N GLY A 329 3.69 3.28 -1.32
CA GLY A 329 3.84 4.52 -0.56
C GLY A 329 3.06 5.69 -1.17
N GLY A 330 2.98 5.77 -2.51
CA GLY A 330 2.14 6.75 -3.20
C GLY A 330 0.65 6.54 -2.95
N ALA A 331 0.18 5.28 -2.97
CA ALA A 331 -1.21 4.91 -2.68
C ALA A 331 -1.59 5.24 -1.23
N SER A 332 -0.72 4.92 -0.29
CA SER A 332 -0.94 5.18 1.13
C SER A 332 -1.11 6.69 1.42
N ARG A 333 -0.33 7.57 0.77
CA ARG A 333 -0.52 9.04 0.87
C ARG A 333 -1.88 9.53 0.38
N LYS A 334 -2.60 8.70 -0.38
CA LYS A 334 -3.96 8.98 -0.86
C LYS A 334 -5.03 8.28 -0.03
N GLY A 335 -4.66 7.72 1.13
CA GLY A 335 -5.56 6.97 1.99
C GLY A 335 -5.94 5.60 1.44
N ILE A 336 -5.06 4.98 0.63
CA ILE A 336 -5.25 3.64 0.07
C ILE A 336 -4.10 2.77 0.56
N LEU A 337 -4.36 1.89 1.53
CA LEU A 337 -3.39 0.93 2.03
C LEU A 337 -3.40 -0.34 1.19
N VAL A 338 -2.25 -0.73 0.66
CA VAL A 338 -2.07 -1.98 -0.10
C VAL A 338 -1.12 -2.88 0.68
N LYS A 339 -1.59 -4.06 1.09
CA LYS A 339 -0.87 -4.98 1.97
C LYS A 339 0.27 -5.75 1.30
N GLY A 340 0.59 -5.47 0.05
CA GLY A 340 1.70 -6.14 -0.63
C GLY A 340 1.82 -5.83 -2.11
N ALA A 341 3.02 -6.00 -2.64
CA ALA A 341 3.31 -5.78 -4.06
C ALA A 341 2.53 -6.75 -4.98
N SER A 342 2.20 -7.96 -4.50
CA SER A 342 1.36 -8.92 -5.23
C SER A 342 -0.05 -8.38 -5.51
N PHE A 343 -0.59 -7.59 -4.59
CA PHE A 343 -1.93 -7.00 -4.74
C PHE A 343 -1.92 -5.82 -5.72
N MET A 344 -0.79 -5.11 -5.86
CA MET A 344 -0.61 -4.15 -6.96
C MET A 344 -0.67 -4.82 -8.32
N ASP A 345 -0.04 -6.01 -8.48
CA ASP A 345 -0.13 -6.82 -9.70
C ASP A 345 -1.57 -7.24 -9.99
N SER A 346 -2.32 -7.65 -8.96
CA SER A 346 -3.72 -8.06 -9.07
C SER A 346 -4.62 -6.88 -9.44
N LEU A 347 -4.54 -5.75 -8.70
CA LEU A 347 -5.30 -4.53 -8.99
C LEU A 347 -5.07 -4.01 -10.41
N ALA A 348 -3.83 -4.07 -10.92
CA ALA A 348 -3.53 -3.60 -12.26
C ALA A 348 -4.27 -4.38 -13.36
N LYS A 349 -4.59 -5.65 -13.10
CA LYS A 349 -5.28 -6.57 -14.01
C LYS A 349 -6.79 -6.63 -13.78
N THR A 350 -7.33 -5.85 -12.84
CA THR A 350 -8.76 -5.88 -12.53
C THR A 350 -9.60 -5.62 -13.79
N GLY A 351 -10.41 -6.61 -14.12
CA GLY A 351 -11.37 -6.60 -15.23
C GLY A 351 -12.82 -6.62 -14.74
N THR A 352 -13.06 -7.08 -13.50
CA THR A 352 -14.37 -7.11 -12.85
C THR A 352 -14.26 -6.53 -11.46
N VAL A 353 -15.16 -5.63 -11.09
CA VAL A 353 -15.31 -5.11 -9.72
C VAL A 353 -16.69 -5.48 -9.22
N VAL A 354 -16.74 -6.11 -8.07
CA VAL A 354 -17.97 -6.52 -7.39
C VAL A 354 -18.10 -5.69 -6.12
N PHE A 355 -19.19 -4.98 -5.97
CA PHE A 355 -19.47 -4.15 -4.80
C PHE A 355 -20.51 -4.81 -3.91
N ASP A 356 -20.30 -4.78 -2.61
CA ASP A 356 -21.43 -4.84 -1.68
C ASP A 356 -22.25 -3.56 -1.78
N LYS A 357 -23.52 -3.59 -1.41
CA LYS A 357 -24.36 -2.40 -1.37
C LYS A 357 -24.14 -1.59 -0.10
N THR A 358 -24.50 -2.20 1.04
CA THR A 358 -24.63 -1.52 2.34
C THR A 358 -23.27 -1.18 2.94
N GLY A 359 -23.07 0.08 3.37
CA GLY A 359 -21.77 0.52 3.89
C GLY A 359 -20.68 0.68 2.82
N THR A 360 -20.92 0.28 1.57
CA THR A 360 -19.96 0.33 0.45
C THR A 360 -20.37 1.35 -0.60
N LEU A 361 -21.44 1.09 -1.34
CA LEU A 361 -22.03 2.05 -2.29
C LEU A 361 -22.98 3.03 -1.61
N THR A 362 -23.45 2.67 -0.43
CA THR A 362 -24.33 3.46 0.43
C THR A 362 -23.66 3.73 1.77
N TYR A 363 -24.20 4.67 2.52
CA TYR A 363 -23.69 5.01 3.86
C TYR A 363 -24.03 3.96 4.94
N GLY A 364 -24.93 3.00 4.64
CA GLY A 364 -25.50 2.10 5.64
C GLY A 364 -26.42 2.83 6.63
N GLN A 365 -26.87 4.01 6.28
CA GLN A 365 -27.76 4.84 7.07
C GLN A 365 -29.06 5.06 6.30
N PHE A 366 -30.17 4.75 6.96
CA PHE A 366 -31.48 5.01 6.41
C PHE A 366 -31.76 6.51 6.39
N ALA A 367 -32.39 7.00 5.33
CA ALA A 367 -32.84 8.36 5.17
C ALA A 367 -34.23 8.39 4.54
N VAL A 368 -35.00 9.42 4.84
CA VAL A 368 -36.27 9.67 4.17
C VAL A 368 -36.00 10.07 2.73
N ASP A 369 -36.52 9.28 1.81
CA ASP A 369 -36.38 9.48 0.35
C ASP A 369 -37.58 10.26 -0.21
N ALA A 370 -38.78 9.84 0.18
CA ALA A 370 -40.01 10.49 -0.26
C ALA A 370 -41.08 10.51 0.84
N VAL A 371 -41.94 11.50 0.81
CA VAL A 371 -43.09 11.64 1.71
C VAL A 371 -44.35 11.77 0.85
N HIS A 372 -45.26 10.82 0.96
CA HIS A 372 -46.50 10.74 0.21
C HIS A 372 -47.72 10.97 1.12
N PRO A 373 -48.18 12.20 1.29
CA PRO A 373 -49.34 12.51 2.10
C PRO A 373 -50.63 12.14 1.36
N ASP A 374 -51.66 11.69 2.11
CA ASP A 374 -52.98 11.38 1.61
C ASP A 374 -54.05 12.29 2.22
N SER A 375 -54.20 12.28 3.54
CA SER A 375 -55.19 13.08 4.27
C SER A 375 -54.64 14.30 4.99
N CYS A 376 -53.32 14.54 4.97
CA CYS A 376 -52.64 15.69 5.57
C CYS A 376 -51.56 16.24 4.61
N ASP A 377 -50.83 17.27 4.97
CA ASP A 377 -49.65 17.72 4.21
C ASP A 377 -48.40 16.93 4.56
N ALA A 378 -47.38 17.00 3.68
CA ALA A 378 -46.14 16.24 3.82
C ALA A 378 -45.36 16.62 5.09
N HIS A 379 -45.35 17.90 5.47
CA HIS A 379 -44.66 18.37 6.66
C HIS A 379 -45.31 17.81 7.92
N ARG A 380 -46.66 17.84 8.01
CA ARG A 380 -47.38 17.26 9.15
C ARG A 380 -47.21 15.75 9.22
N LEU A 381 -47.23 15.04 8.08
CA LEU A 381 -47.02 13.58 8.04
C LEU A 381 -45.66 13.21 8.62
N LEU A 382 -44.58 13.89 8.20
CA LEU A 382 -43.23 13.65 8.68
C LEU A 382 -43.09 14.04 10.16
N HIS A 383 -43.65 15.18 10.56
CA HIS A 383 -43.68 15.67 11.94
C HIS A 383 -44.29 14.64 12.90
N LEU A 384 -45.49 14.15 12.59
CA LEU A 384 -46.17 13.15 13.43
C LEU A 384 -45.42 11.81 13.49
N ALA A 385 -44.87 11.37 12.34
CA ALA A 385 -44.10 10.14 12.27
C ALA A 385 -42.79 10.22 13.11
N ALA A 386 -42.06 11.34 13.05
CA ALA A 386 -40.85 11.57 13.83
C ALA A 386 -41.12 11.53 15.34
N HIS A 387 -42.20 12.18 15.78
CA HIS A 387 -42.60 12.18 17.20
C HIS A 387 -42.98 10.78 17.72
N VAL A 388 -43.76 10.00 16.97
CA VAL A 388 -44.16 8.65 17.39
C VAL A 388 -42.93 7.74 17.48
N GLU A 389 -42.02 7.81 16.51
CA GLU A 389 -40.80 7.02 16.43
C GLU A 389 -39.68 7.51 17.37
N HIS A 390 -39.85 8.61 18.09
CA HIS A 390 -38.89 9.11 19.07
C HIS A 390 -38.51 8.02 20.11
N PHE A 391 -39.44 7.19 20.50
CA PHE A 391 -39.26 6.16 21.51
C PHE A 391 -38.77 4.81 20.97
N SER A 392 -38.65 4.69 19.63
CA SER A 392 -38.19 3.48 18.99
C SER A 392 -36.67 3.50 18.82
N THR A 393 -36.03 2.36 19.08
CA THR A 393 -34.59 2.13 18.82
C THR A 393 -34.34 1.58 17.40
N HIS A 394 -35.37 1.44 16.59
CA HIS A 394 -35.24 0.91 15.25
C HIS A 394 -34.46 1.88 14.34
N PRO A 395 -33.58 1.41 13.43
CA PRO A 395 -32.80 2.30 12.52
C PRO A 395 -33.67 3.24 11.67
N VAL A 396 -34.89 2.83 11.32
CA VAL A 396 -35.87 3.63 10.58
C VAL A 396 -36.33 4.85 11.40
N ALA A 397 -36.46 4.70 12.71
CA ALA A 397 -36.81 5.79 13.61
C ALA A 397 -35.77 6.92 13.61
N ALA A 398 -34.49 6.57 13.55
CA ALA A 398 -33.42 7.54 13.42
C ALA A 398 -33.57 8.37 12.13
N ALA A 399 -33.86 7.73 11.01
CA ALA A 399 -34.08 8.41 9.72
C ALA A 399 -35.21 9.42 9.75
N LEU A 400 -36.31 9.10 10.44
CA LEU A 400 -37.46 10.02 10.59
C LEU A 400 -37.11 11.21 11.47
N ARG A 401 -36.38 11.02 12.59
CA ARG A 401 -35.91 12.12 13.45
C ARG A 401 -34.91 13.01 12.75
N ASP A 402 -33.96 12.44 12.01
CA ASP A 402 -32.97 13.22 11.26
C ASP A 402 -33.61 14.07 10.15
N ALA A 403 -34.72 13.57 9.56
CA ALA A 403 -35.48 14.31 8.57
C ALA A 403 -36.37 15.42 9.18
N PHE A 404 -36.65 15.37 10.49
CA PHE A 404 -37.42 16.38 11.22
C PHE A 404 -36.74 16.76 12.53
N PRO A 405 -35.60 17.47 12.50
CA PRO A 405 -34.81 17.82 13.70
C PRO A 405 -35.53 18.80 14.67
N GLU A 406 -36.59 19.49 14.23
CA GLU A 406 -37.41 20.37 15.05
C GLU A 406 -38.22 19.61 16.10
N GLU A 407 -38.41 18.28 15.95
CA GLU A 407 -39.11 17.38 16.86
C GLU A 407 -38.67 17.56 18.32
N ALA A 408 -37.37 17.71 18.56
CA ALA A 408 -36.81 17.86 19.92
C ALA A 408 -37.18 19.19 20.59
N THR A 409 -37.66 20.20 19.88
CA THR A 409 -37.81 21.59 20.35
C THR A 409 -39.21 22.20 20.17
N ASP A 410 -40.10 21.55 19.42
CA ASP A 410 -41.41 22.10 19.06
C ASP A 410 -42.44 22.06 20.20
N GLY A 411 -42.13 21.35 21.29
CA GLY A 411 -42.94 21.32 22.52
C GLY A 411 -44.22 20.45 22.44
N CYS A 412 -44.31 19.57 21.44
CA CYS A 412 -45.42 18.61 21.36
C CYS A 412 -45.46 17.69 22.56
N ARG A 413 -46.68 17.46 23.09
CA ARG A 413 -46.90 16.52 24.20
C ARG A 413 -47.26 15.15 23.63
N ILE A 414 -46.41 14.17 23.98
CA ILE A 414 -46.63 12.76 23.59
C ILE A 414 -47.04 11.97 24.84
N SER A 415 -48.08 11.16 24.72
CA SER A 415 -48.56 10.26 25.79
C SER A 415 -48.99 8.93 25.17
N ASP A 416 -49.29 7.96 26.04
CA ASP A 416 -49.87 6.65 25.67
C ASP A 416 -49.07 5.92 24.55
N VAL A 417 -47.73 5.93 24.70
CA VAL A 417 -46.83 5.27 23.70
C VAL A 417 -46.89 3.77 23.88
N GLU A 418 -47.23 3.06 22.82
CA GLU A 418 -47.32 1.57 22.78
C GLU A 418 -46.55 1.06 21.56
N GLU A 419 -45.53 0.24 21.79
CA GLU A 419 -44.81 -0.43 20.73
C GLU A 419 -45.46 -1.83 20.47
N LEU A 420 -45.95 -2.04 19.26
CA LEU A 420 -46.57 -3.29 18.82
C LEU A 420 -45.50 -4.09 18.04
N ALA A 421 -45.02 -5.17 18.67
CA ALA A 421 -43.94 -5.98 18.14
C ALA A 421 -44.21 -6.46 16.70
N GLY A 422 -43.29 -6.09 15.78
CA GLY A 422 -43.36 -6.45 14.35
C GLY A 422 -44.46 -5.71 13.56
N MET A 423 -45.07 -4.66 14.10
CA MET A 423 -46.06 -3.84 13.41
C MET A 423 -45.61 -2.35 13.37
N GLY A 424 -45.21 -1.77 14.50
CA GLY A 424 -44.87 -0.36 14.59
C GLY A 424 -45.14 0.25 15.97
N VAL A 425 -45.28 1.56 16.05
CA VAL A 425 -45.50 2.33 17.29
C VAL A 425 -46.81 3.12 17.18
N SER A 426 -47.57 3.15 18.25
CA SER A 426 -48.73 4.01 18.45
C SER A 426 -48.46 5.00 19.56
N ALA A 427 -48.85 6.25 19.40
CA ALA A 427 -48.75 7.26 20.44
C ALA A 427 -49.87 8.29 20.31
N ARG A 428 -50.15 8.97 21.42
CA ARG A 428 -51.08 10.11 21.41
C ARG A 428 -50.29 11.43 21.37
N ILE A 429 -50.52 12.23 20.33
CA ILE A 429 -49.91 13.56 20.15
C ILE A 429 -51.01 14.60 20.29
N GLY A 430 -51.05 15.32 21.45
CA GLY A 430 -52.17 16.18 21.78
C GLY A 430 -53.45 15.37 21.96
N ASP A 431 -54.47 15.64 21.14
CA ASP A 431 -55.74 14.90 21.14
C ASP A 431 -55.86 13.80 20.10
N GLU A 432 -54.85 13.65 19.20
CA GLU A 432 -54.87 12.70 18.09
C GLU A 432 -54.08 11.41 18.43
N THR A 433 -54.61 10.27 18.07
CA THR A 433 -53.89 8.98 18.13
C THR A 433 -53.19 8.73 16.82
N VAL A 434 -51.88 8.67 16.84
CA VAL A 434 -51.03 8.48 15.65
C VAL A 434 -50.40 7.10 15.72
N CYS A 435 -50.56 6.33 14.62
CA CYS A 435 -49.98 5.00 14.47
C CYS A 435 -49.02 5.02 13.30
N VAL A 436 -47.78 4.61 13.55
CA VAL A 436 -46.69 4.57 12.55
C VAL A 436 -46.18 3.13 12.46
N GLY A 437 -46.08 2.57 11.26
CA GLY A 437 -45.59 1.21 11.10
C GLY A 437 -45.78 0.64 9.70
N ASN A 438 -45.73 -0.69 9.62
CA ASN A 438 -45.91 -1.43 8.36
C ASN A 438 -47.43 -1.63 8.02
N SER A 439 -47.71 -2.30 6.90
CA SER A 439 -49.08 -2.58 6.47
C SER A 439 -49.92 -3.31 7.51
N ARG A 440 -49.31 -4.19 8.33
CA ARG A 440 -50.03 -4.91 9.41
C ARG A 440 -50.50 -3.95 10.50
N MET A 441 -49.78 -2.89 10.77
CA MET A 441 -50.20 -1.83 11.69
C MET A 441 -51.46 -1.14 11.17
N MET A 442 -51.52 -0.85 9.88
CA MET A 442 -52.68 -0.24 9.25
C MET A 442 -53.91 -1.14 9.29
N GLU A 443 -53.70 -2.44 9.04
CA GLU A 443 -54.75 -3.46 9.19
C GLU A 443 -55.27 -3.57 10.64
N HIS A 444 -54.34 -3.50 11.60
CA HIS A 444 -54.69 -3.59 13.04
C HIS A 444 -55.57 -2.42 13.49
N VAL A 445 -55.28 -1.21 13.02
CA VAL A 445 -56.07 0.00 13.36
C VAL A 445 -57.25 0.22 12.44
N GLY A 446 -57.47 -0.63 11.44
CA GLY A 446 -58.59 -0.57 10.50
C GLY A 446 -58.47 0.55 9.46
N ALA A 447 -57.29 1.10 9.22
CA ALA A 447 -57.04 2.14 8.23
C ALA A 447 -56.89 1.53 6.85
N SER A 448 -57.60 2.09 5.85
CA SER A 448 -57.51 1.67 4.45
C SER A 448 -56.23 2.23 3.84
N TRP A 449 -55.18 1.44 3.74
CA TRP A 449 -53.92 1.78 3.18
C TRP A 449 -53.73 1.39 1.72
N HIS A 450 -52.81 2.02 1.01
CA HIS A 450 -52.38 1.62 -0.35
C HIS A 450 -50.85 1.57 -0.43
N GLY A 451 -50.32 0.75 -1.35
CA GLY A 451 -48.90 0.67 -1.61
C GLY A 451 -48.41 1.89 -2.44
N CYS A 452 -47.11 2.18 -2.33
CA CYS A 452 -46.46 3.15 -3.20
C CYS A 452 -46.27 2.56 -4.60
N ALA A 453 -46.74 3.26 -5.64
CA ALA A 453 -46.63 2.81 -7.02
C ALA A 453 -45.33 3.32 -7.72
N HIS A 454 -44.66 4.29 -7.13
CA HIS A 454 -43.60 5.05 -7.80
C HIS A 454 -42.24 4.98 -7.12
N ASP A 455 -42.18 4.66 -5.82
CA ASP A 455 -40.93 4.67 -5.06
C ASP A 455 -40.59 3.28 -4.52
N VAL A 456 -39.33 2.95 -4.61
CA VAL A 456 -38.77 1.66 -4.18
C VAL A 456 -38.04 1.86 -2.87
N GLY A 457 -38.48 1.19 -1.78
CA GLY A 457 -37.84 1.31 -0.46
C GLY A 457 -38.62 0.63 0.66
N THR A 458 -38.26 0.94 1.90
CA THR A 458 -39.03 0.56 3.09
C THR A 458 -40.15 1.56 3.27
N ILE A 459 -41.38 1.11 3.16
CA ILE A 459 -42.55 1.94 3.28
C ILE A 459 -43.03 1.95 4.73
N ILE A 460 -43.12 3.13 5.31
CA ILE A 460 -43.69 3.39 6.64
C ILE A 460 -45.03 4.08 6.45
N HIS A 461 -46.07 3.41 6.86
CA HIS A 461 -47.44 3.94 6.82
C HIS A 461 -47.77 4.70 8.10
N VAL A 462 -48.57 5.75 7.95
CA VAL A 462 -49.06 6.58 9.07
C VAL A 462 -50.59 6.64 9.04
N ALA A 463 -51.21 6.44 10.18
CA ALA A 463 -52.65 6.63 10.38
C ALA A 463 -52.88 7.58 11.58
N ILE A 464 -53.89 8.49 11.44
CA ILE A 464 -54.33 9.43 12.46
C ILE A 464 -55.79 9.10 12.81
N ASP A 465 -56.08 8.82 14.07
CA ASP A 465 -57.42 8.45 14.55
C ASP A 465 -58.09 7.35 13.72
N GLY A 466 -57.31 6.34 13.29
CA GLY A 466 -57.77 5.23 12.43
C GLY A 466 -57.97 5.60 10.96
N VAL A 467 -57.66 6.78 10.53
CA VAL A 467 -57.73 7.19 9.13
C VAL A 467 -56.32 7.23 8.53
N TYR A 468 -56.14 6.60 7.36
CA TYR A 468 -54.87 6.60 6.66
C TYR A 468 -54.41 8.04 6.31
N ALA A 469 -53.24 8.42 6.76
CA ALA A 469 -52.68 9.77 6.56
C ALA A 469 -51.67 9.85 5.40
N GLY A 470 -51.07 8.73 5.05
CA GLY A 470 -50.07 8.63 4.00
C GLY A 470 -48.95 7.68 4.33
N HIS A 471 -47.89 7.71 3.55
CA HIS A 471 -46.71 6.89 3.81
C HIS A 471 -45.41 7.65 3.53
N ILE A 472 -44.33 7.17 4.16
CA ILE A 472 -42.98 7.71 4.03
C ILE A 472 -42.11 6.58 3.50
N VAL A 473 -41.31 6.87 2.47
CA VAL A 473 -40.38 5.94 1.86
C VAL A 473 -38.99 6.21 2.44
N ILE A 474 -38.37 5.15 2.95
CA ILE A 474 -37.05 5.22 3.58
C ILE A 474 -36.12 4.30 2.83
N ASN A 475 -34.99 4.83 2.40
CA ASN A 475 -33.93 4.10 1.71
C ASN A 475 -32.59 4.29 2.39
N ASP A 476 -31.66 3.36 2.13
CA ASP A 476 -30.26 3.53 2.46
C ASP A 476 -29.63 4.56 1.51
N LYS A 477 -29.09 5.63 2.06
CA LYS A 477 -28.56 6.76 1.28
C LYS A 477 -27.32 6.35 0.48
N VAL A 478 -27.40 6.50 -0.85
CA VAL A 478 -26.26 6.29 -1.75
C VAL A 478 -25.18 7.32 -1.48
N LYS A 479 -23.90 6.91 -1.47
CA LYS A 479 -22.75 7.81 -1.30
C LYS A 479 -22.62 8.72 -2.51
N ASP A 480 -22.29 9.98 -2.28
CA ASP A 480 -22.26 11.05 -3.30
C ASP A 480 -21.29 10.75 -4.47
N ASP A 481 -20.23 9.97 -4.21
CA ASP A 481 -19.21 9.61 -5.19
C ASP A 481 -19.36 8.19 -5.80
N SER A 482 -20.41 7.45 -5.47
CA SER A 482 -20.64 6.09 -5.98
C SER A 482 -20.84 6.04 -7.49
N ALA A 483 -21.64 6.96 -8.05
CA ALA A 483 -21.82 7.06 -9.50
C ALA A 483 -20.52 7.46 -10.22
N GLU A 484 -19.77 8.39 -9.64
CA GLU A 484 -18.43 8.77 -10.14
C GLU A 484 -17.46 7.59 -10.11
N ALA A 485 -17.50 6.77 -9.05
CA ALA A 485 -16.68 5.57 -8.92
C ALA A 485 -16.92 4.60 -10.09
N VAL A 486 -18.17 4.26 -10.37
CA VAL A 486 -18.54 3.37 -11.48
C VAL A 486 -18.13 3.97 -12.84
N GLY A 487 -18.38 5.26 -13.06
CA GLY A 487 -17.96 5.96 -14.28
C GLY A 487 -16.45 5.90 -14.51
N LYS A 488 -15.64 6.17 -13.46
CA LYS A 488 -14.18 6.10 -13.52
C LYS A 488 -13.65 4.69 -13.75
N LEU A 489 -14.30 3.65 -13.19
CA LEU A 489 -13.95 2.25 -13.47
C LEU A 489 -14.12 1.92 -14.94
N ARG A 490 -15.23 2.36 -15.54
CA ARG A 490 -15.51 2.19 -16.97
C ARG A 490 -14.47 2.91 -17.85
N GLU A 491 -14.10 4.15 -17.51
CA GLU A 491 -13.03 4.91 -18.20
C GLU A 491 -11.68 4.18 -18.14
N LEU A 492 -11.41 3.46 -17.06
CA LEU A 492 -10.22 2.64 -16.92
C LEU A 492 -10.31 1.32 -17.71
N GLY A 493 -11.42 1.02 -18.37
CA GLY A 493 -11.61 -0.23 -19.10
C GLY A 493 -11.82 -1.43 -18.19
N VAL A 494 -12.42 -1.24 -17.01
CA VAL A 494 -12.98 -2.32 -16.20
C VAL A 494 -14.25 -2.79 -16.92
N GLY A 495 -14.29 -4.06 -17.32
CA GLY A 495 -15.34 -4.57 -18.20
C GLY A 495 -16.68 -4.80 -17.50
N ARG A 496 -16.68 -5.00 -16.18
CA ARG A 496 -17.89 -5.26 -15.40
C ARG A 496 -17.80 -4.65 -14.01
N ALA A 497 -18.83 -3.89 -13.63
CA ALA A 497 -19.09 -3.46 -12.25
C ALA A 497 -20.44 -4.03 -11.83
N VAL A 498 -20.47 -4.87 -10.80
CA VAL A 498 -21.63 -5.64 -10.36
C VAL A 498 -21.87 -5.41 -8.88
N MET A 499 -23.13 -5.40 -8.47
CA MET A 499 -23.53 -5.27 -7.06
C MET A 499 -24.06 -6.59 -6.50
N LEU A 500 -23.65 -6.94 -5.27
CA LEU A 500 -24.26 -8.01 -4.47
C LEU A 500 -24.99 -7.36 -3.29
N THR A 501 -26.23 -7.79 -3.03
CA THR A 501 -27.02 -7.25 -1.91
C THR A 501 -28.01 -8.30 -1.35
N GLY A 502 -28.33 -8.17 -0.06
CA GLY A 502 -29.43 -8.90 0.58
C GLY A 502 -30.80 -8.26 0.37
N ASP A 503 -30.87 -7.07 -0.23
CA ASP A 503 -32.13 -6.34 -0.44
C ASP A 503 -33.02 -7.00 -1.49
N ARG A 504 -34.29 -6.56 -1.52
CA ARG A 504 -35.23 -6.98 -2.54
C ARG A 504 -34.78 -6.57 -3.94
N LYS A 505 -35.22 -7.33 -4.91
CA LYS A 505 -34.84 -7.15 -6.31
C LYS A 505 -35.12 -5.74 -6.83
N GLU A 506 -36.29 -5.17 -6.50
CA GLU A 506 -36.71 -3.84 -6.97
C GLU A 506 -35.77 -2.73 -6.48
N VAL A 507 -35.34 -2.81 -5.21
CA VAL A 507 -34.37 -1.86 -4.60
C VAL A 507 -33.02 -1.99 -5.27
N ALA A 508 -32.55 -3.23 -5.47
CA ALA A 508 -31.27 -3.50 -6.10
C ALA A 508 -31.23 -3.01 -7.56
N GLU A 509 -32.30 -3.22 -8.30
CA GLU A 509 -32.45 -2.77 -9.69
C GLU A 509 -32.38 -1.26 -9.78
N HIS A 510 -33.15 -0.55 -8.95
CA HIS A 510 -33.18 0.91 -8.92
C HIS A 510 -31.77 1.50 -8.62
N ILE A 511 -31.07 0.97 -7.63
CA ILE A 511 -29.71 1.42 -7.28
C ILE A 511 -28.73 1.10 -8.41
N ALA A 512 -28.79 -0.11 -8.98
CA ALA A 512 -27.91 -0.50 -10.07
C ALA A 512 -28.06 0.40 -11.30
N ASP A 513 -29.30 0.71 -11.67
CA ASP A 513 -29.62 1.61 -12.79
C ASP A 513 -29.16 3.04 -12.51
N SER A 514 -29.41 3.58 -11.31
CA SER A 514 -29.01 4.92 -10.91
C SER A 514 -27.48 5.13 -10.92
N LEU A 515 -26.71 4.09 -10.57
CA LEU A 515 -25.25 4.09 -10.57
C LEU A 515 -24.65 3.66 -11.91
N GLY A 516 -25.46 3.12 -12.82
CA GLY A 516 -25.01 2.61 -14.11
C GLY A 516 -24.19 1.34 -14.00
N LEU A 517 -24.48 0.45 -13.07
CA LEU A 517 -23.83 -0.84 -12.94
C LEU A 517 -24.23 -1.80 -14.07
N GLU A 518 -23.33 -2.68 -14.50
CA GLU A 518 -23.61 -3.68 -15.55
C GLU A 518 -24.44 -4.88 -15.07
N GLY A 519 -24.67 -5.00 -13.75
CA GLY A 519 -25.52 -6.06 -13.19
C GLY A 519 -25.62 -6.01 -11.68
N TYR A 520 -26.57 -6.76 -11.16
CA TYR A 520 -26.78 -6.92 -9.72
C TYR A 520 -27.27 -8.34 -9.40
N PHE A 521 -27.06 -8.77 -8.16
CA PHE A 521 -27.65 -9.95 -7.56
C PHE A 521 -28.28 -9.56 -6.23
N ALA A 522 -29.56 -9.80 -6.10
CA ALA A 522 -30.40 -9.38 -4.98
C ALA A 522 -30.80 -10.57 -4.10
N GLU A 523 -31.41 -10.30 -2.93
CA GLU A 523 -31.96 -11.28 -1.99
C GLU A 523 -30.93 -12.33 -1.53
N LEU A 524 -29.66 -11.92 -1.44
CA LEU A 524 -28.57 -12.83 -1.09
C LEU A 524 -28.36 -12.91 0.43
N LEU A 525 -28.34 -14.13 0.94
CA LEU A 525 -27.75 -14.44 2.23
C LEU A 525 -26.20 -14.45 2.11
N PRO A 526 -25.44 -14.35 3.21
CA PRO A 526 -23.96 -14.35 3.17
C PRO A 526 -23.37 -15.51 2.36
N GLU A 527 -23.90 -16.72 2.51
CA GLU A 527 -23.51 -17.90 1.71
C GLU A 527 -23.82 -17.73 0.21
N GLY A 528 -24.91 -17.02 -0.11
CA GLY A 528 -25.30 -16.69 -1.48
C GLY A 528 -24.30 -15.74 -2.12
N LYS A 529 -23.79 -14.73 -1.38
CA LYS A 529 -22.75 -13.81 -1.86
C LYS A 529 -21.48 -14.58 -2.25
N VAL A 530 -21.04 -15.53 -1.40
CA VAL A 530 -19.88 -16.39 -1.68
C VAL A 530 -20.06 -17.18 -2.97
N LYS A 531 -21.20 -17.87 -3.15
CA LYS A 531 -21.49 -18.67 -4.34
C LYS A 531 -21.54 -17.82 -5.62
N HIS A 532 -22.13 -16.64 -5.57
CA HIS A 532 -22.16 -15.74 -6.72
C HIS A 532 -20.77 -15.21 -7.05
N LEU A 533 -19.93 -14.88 -6.04
CA LEU A 533 -18.55 -14.49 -6.28
C LEU A 533 -17.73 -15.61 -6.92
N GLU A 534 -17.88 -16.87 -6.46
CA GLU A 534 -17.23 -18.04 -7.08
C GLU A 534 -17.61 -18.19 -8.55
N SER A 535 -18.90 -18.01 -8.88
CA SER A 535 -19.38 -18.05 -10.27
C SER A 535 -18.76 -16.93 -11.13
N LEU A 536 -18.65 -15.72 -10.57
CA LEU A 536 -18.00 -14.57 -11.25
C LEU A 536 -16.51 -14.81 -11.43
N LEU A 537 -15.82 -15.38 -10.43
CA LEU A 537 -14.41 -15.79 -10.52
C LEU A 537 -14.19 -16.84 -11.61
N ALA A 538 -15.10 -17.82 -11.73
CA ALA A 538 -15.01 -18.85 -12.77
C ALA A 538 -15.29 -18.31 -14.18
N SER A 539 -16.10 -17.26 -14.31
CA SER A 539 -16.53 -16.67 -15.59
C SER A 539 -15.70 -15.45 -16.02
N LYS A 540 -14.69 -15.03 -15.24
CA LYS A 540 -13.84 -13.87 -15.59
C LYS A 540 -13.01 -14.11 -16.85
N GLU A 541 -12.67 -13.05 -17.56
CA GLU A 541 -11.80 -13.13 -18.73
C GLU A 541 -10.42 -13.65 -18.36
N PRO A 542 -9.84 -14.54 -19.21
CA PRO A 542 -8.49 -15.07 -18.97
C PRO A 542 -7.45 -13.94 -18.83
N GLY A 543 -6.64 -14.00 -17.78
CA GLY A 543 -5.60 -13.00 -17.52
C GLY A 543 -6.08 -11.75 -16.78
N THR A 544 -7.38 -11.63 -16.49
CA THR A 544 -7.93 -10.58 -15.62
C THR A 544 -8.13 -11.08 -14.19
N THR A 545 -8.31 -10.13 -13.27
CA THR A 545 -8.61 -10.38 -11.86
C THR A 545 -9.96 -9.78 -11.50
N LEU A 546 -10.57 -10.34 -10.44
CA LEU A 546 -11.80 -9.83 -9.85
C LEU A 546 -11.47 -9.18 -8.50
N ALA A 547 -11.88 -7.92 -8.33
CA ALA A 547 -11.85 -7.23 -7.06
C ALA A 547 -13.24 -7.23 -6.42
N PHE A 548 -13.31 -7.58 -5.13
CA PHE A 548 -14.52 -7.41 -4.32
C PHE A 548 -14.34 -6.23 -3.37
N VAL A 549 -15.35 -5.38 -3.27
CA VAL A 549 -15.37 -4.17 -2.44
C VAL A 549 -16.50 -4.30 -1.43
N GLY A 550 -16.17 -4.24 -0.13
CA GLY A 550 -17.13 -4.39 0.96
C GLY A 550 -16.71 -3.62 2.22
N ASP A 551 -17.59 -3.53 3.21
CA ASP A 551 -17.30 -2.92 4.51
C ASP A 551 -16.53 -3.85 5.47
N GLY A 552 -16.50 -5.13 5.17
CA GLY A 552 -15.71 -6.16 5.85
C GLY A 552 -16.31 -6.74 7.11
N ILE A 553 -17.37 -6.19 7.68
CA ILE A 553 -17.97 -6.72 8.91
C ILE A 553 -18.69 -8.05 8.61
N ASN A 554 -19.51 -8.05 7.55
CA ASN A 554 -20.29 -9.23 7.13
C ASN A 554 -19.67 -9.96 5.94
N ASP A 555 -18.77 -9.33 5.22
CA ASP A 555 -18.23 -9.77 3.93
C ASP A 555 -16.81 -10.32 4.00
N ALA A 556 -16.23 -10.51 5.20
CA ALA A 556 -14.88 -11.05 5.37
C ALA A 556 -14.60 -12.34 4.56
N PRO A 557 -15.51 -13.32 4.50
CA PRO A 557 -15.30 -14.51 3.66
C PRO A 557 -15.27 -14.19 2.16
N VAL A 558 -16.06 -13.20 1.71
CA VAL A 558 -16.14 -12.78 0.30
C VAL A 558 -14.89 -11.99 -0.08
N LEU A 559 -14.41 -11.10 0.82
CA LEU A 559 -13.16 -10.35 0.68
C LEU A 559 -11.95 -11.28 0.52
N ALA A 560 -11.87 -12.31 1.39
CA ALA A 560 -10.76 -13.26 1.36
C ALA A 560 -10.78 -14.19 0.12
N LEU A 561 -11.94 -14.43 -0.47
CA LEU A 561 -12.11 -15.31 -1.64
C LEU A 561 -11.76 -14.60 -2.95
N ALA A 562 -11.94 -13.29 -3.05
CA ALA A 562 -11.65 -12.51 -4.25
C ALA A 562 -10.17 -12.59 -4.65
N ASP A 563 -9.83 -12.33 -5.93
CA ASP A 563 -8.42 -12.15 -6.34
C ASP A 563 -7.80 -10.92 -5.64
N THR A 564 -8.63 -9.95 -5.25
CA THR A 564 -8.26 -8.80 -4.43
C THR A 564 -9.47 -8.34 -3.62
N GLY A 565 -9.41 -8.48 -2.30
CA GLY A 565 -10.39 -7.92 -1.38
C GLY A 565 -10.08 -6.48 -1.05
N ILE A 566 -11.06 -5.58 -1.20
CA ILE A 566 -10.94 -4.15 -0.90
C ILE A 566 -11.92 -3.80 0.21
N ALA A 567 -11.43 -3.43 1.38
CA ALA A 567 -12.27 -2.95 2.48
C ALA A 567 -12.50 -1.44 2.40
N MET A 568 -13.73 -1.02 2.65
CA MET A 568 -14.15 0.37 2.75
C MET A 568 -14.22 0.80 4.21
N GLY A 569 -13.82 2.06 4.50
CA GLY A 569 -13.94 2.65 5.84
C GLY A 569 -13.17 1.91 6.94
N GLY A 570 -12.13 1.21 6.60
CA GLY A 570 -11.49 0.14 7.37
C GLY A 570 -10.87 0.51 8.72
N LEU A 571 -10.94 1.76 9.15
CA LEU A 571 -10.38 2.19 10.44
C LEU A 571 -11.24 1.76 11.65
N GLY A 572 -12.50 1.36 11.44
CA GLY A 572 -13.43 0.94 12.49
C GLY A 572 -13.61 -0.59 12.66
N SER A 573 -13.18 -1.42 11.69
CA SER A 573 -13.39 -2.87 11.72
C SER A 573 -12.07 -3.65 11.60
N ASP A 574 -11.66 -4.25 12.71
CA ASP A 574 -10.47 -5.12 12.77
C ASP A 574 -10.60 -6.33 11.83
N ALA A 575 -11.81 -6.90 11.72
CA ALA A 575 -12.07 -8.03 10.82
C ALA A 575 -11.92 -7.66 9.34
N ALA A 576 -12.36 -6.46 8.95
CA ALA A 576 -12.18 -5.95 7.59
C ALA A 576 -10.71 -5.71 7.27
N LEU A 577 -10.00 -5.08 8.22
CA LEU A 577 -8.56 -4.86 8.12
C LEU A 577 -7.80 -6.18 7.94
N GLU A 578 -8.19 -7.26 8.62
CA GLU A 578 -7.49 -8.54 8.53
C GLU A 578 -7.78 -9.27 7.21
N ALA A 579 -9.05 -9.29 6.78
CA ALA A 579 -9.50 -10.06 5.63
C ALA A 579 -9.16 -9.42 4.27
N ALA A 580 -9.07 -8.09 4.18
CA ALA A 580 -8.85 -7.38 2.94
C ALA A 580 -7.37 -7.32 2.55
N ASP A 581 -7.09 -7.23 1.25
CA ASP A 581 -5.77 -7.03 0.65
C ASP A 581 -5.44 -5.55 0.45
N VAL A 582 -6.50 -4.75 0.31
CA VAL A 582 -6.45 -3.29 0.11
C VAL A 582 -7.49 -2.65 1.02
N VAL A 583 -7.13 -1.53 1.65
CA VAL A 583 -8.04 -0.79 2.53
C VAL A 583 -8.17 0.65 2.05
N ILE A 584 -9.39 1.12 1.86
CA ILE A 584 -9.71 2.51 1.58
C ILE A 584 -10.12 3.17 2.88
N MET A 585 -9.31 4.14 3.34
CA MET A 585 -9.37 4.66 4.71
C MET A 585 -10.50 5.67 4.92
N ASP A 586 -10.86 6.44 3.89
CA ASP A 586 -11.84 7.54 3.94
C ASP A 586 -13.22 7.17 3.42
N ASP A 587 -13.49 5.91 3.28
CA ASP A 587 -14.81 5.36 2.91
C ASP A 587 -15.40 5.89 1.58
N LYS A 588 -14.53 6.28 0.60
CA LYS A 588 -14.92 6.79 -0.72
C LYS A 588 -14.81 5.75 -1.82
N PRO A 589 -15.93 5.28 -2.42
CA PRO A 589 -15.92 4.33 -3.53
C PRO A 589 -15.08 4.77 -4.73
N SER A 590 -14.99 6.08 -5.00
CA SER A 590 -14.17 6.62 -6.10
C SER A 590 -12.69 6.30 -6.00
N LYS A 591 -12.19 6.00 -4.79
CA LYS A 591 -10.80 5.58 -4.56
C LYS A 591 -10.48 4.17 -5.05
N VAL A 592 -11.49 3.32 -5.27
CA VAL A 592 -11.28 2.01 -5.92
C VAL A 592 -10.70 2.20 -7.32
N ALA A 593 -11.29 3.10 -8.11
CA ALA A 593 -10.77 3.44 -9.44
C ALA A 593 -9.36 4.08 -9.37
N LEU A 594 -9.10 4.91 -8.35
CA LEU A 594 -7.78 5.49 -8.12
C LEU A 594 -6.75 4.40 -7.78
N ALA A 595 -7.08 3.42 -6.93
CA ALA A 595 -6.21 2.29 -6.58
C ALA A 595 -5.79 1.50 -7.84
N ILE A 596 -6.75 1.14 -8.70
CA ILE A 596 -6.51 0.45 -9.97
C ILE A 596 -5.61 1.29 -10.89
N ARG A 597 -5.87 2.60 -11.01
CA ARG A 597 -5.05 3.51 -11.81
C ARG A 597 -3.61 3.57 -11.34
N MET A 598 -3.40 3.69 -10.04
CA MET A 598 -2.08 3.72 -9.41
C MET A 598 -1.34 2.40 -9.60
N ALA A 599 -2.02 1.27 -9.42
CA ALA A 599 -1.47 -0.05 -9.67
C ALA A 599 -1.01 -0.21 -11.14
N ARG A 600 -1.86 0.14 -12.10
CA ARG A 600 -1.52 0.10 -13.55
C ARG A 600 -0.33 0.99 -13.90
N ARG A 601 -0.22 2.17 -13.26
CA ARG A 601 0.91 3.07 -13.45
C ARG A 601 2.20 2.47 -12.89
N THR A 602 2.14 1.89 -11.69
CA THR A 602 3.27 1.22 -11.04
C THR A 602 3.81 0.08 -11.90
N ILE A 603 2.93 -0.81 -12.35
CA ILE A 603 3.30 -1.93 -13.24
C ILE A 603 3.89 -1.43 -14.57
N ARG A 604 3.34 -0.36 -15.14
CA ARG A 604 3.88 0.24 -16.38
C ARG A 604 5.30 0.76 -16.19
N ILE A 605 5.59 1.42 -15.07
CA ILE A 605 6.94 1.92 -14.74
C ILE A 605 7.90 0.74 -14.53
N ALA A 606 7.50 -0.29 -13.77
CA ALA A 606 8.29 -1.48 -13.57
C ALA A 606 8.62 -2.17 -14.93
N ARG A 607 7.63 -2.32 -15.80
CA ARG A 607 7.82 -2.89 -17.14
C ARG A 607 8.74 -2.05 -18.01
N GLN A 608 8.67 -0.72 -17.95
CA GLN A 608 9.59 0.19 -18.64
C GLN A 608 11.02 -0.05 -18.19
N ASN A 609 11.27 -0.15 -16.90
CA ASN A 609 12.59 -0.42 -16.34
C ASN A 609 13.13 -1.77 -16.82
N VAL A 610 12.31 -2.83 -16.79
CA VAL A 610 12.68 -4.18 -17.27
C VAL A 610 13.08 -4.14 -18.74
N ILE A 611 12.25 -3.56 -19.61
CA ILE A 611 12.51 -3.51 -21.07
C ILE A 611 13.75 -2.69 -21.35
N PHE A 612 13.92 -1.55 -20.69
CA PHE A 612 15.06 -0.65 -20.87
C PHE A 612 16.38 -1.33 -20.43
N ALA A 613 16.39 -1.91 -19.23
CA ALA A 613 17.57 -2.57 -18.68
C ALA A 613 18.01 -3.78 -19.55
N ILE A 614 17.08 -4.64 -19.93
CA ILE A 614 17.37 -5.78 -20.81
C ILE A 614 17.84 -5.32 -22.19
N GLY A 615 17.19 -4.32 -22.77
CA GLY A 615 17.53 -3.80 -24.10
C GLY A 615 18.96 -3.25 -24.18
N VAL A 616 19.35 -2.42 -23.20
CA VAL A 616 20.72 -1.88 -23.14
C VAL A 616 21.73 -3.01 -22.91
N LYS A 617 21.44 -3.96 -22.02
CA LYS A 617 22.33 -5.11 -21.76
C LYS A 617 22.58 -5.93 -23.02
N ILE A 618 21.54 -6.28 -23.75
CA ILE A 618 21.69 -7.03 -25.01
C ILE A 618 22.56 -6.24 -26.00
N ALA A 619 22.34 -4.92 -26.12
CA ALA A 619 23.15 -4.09 -27.02
C ALA A 619 24.64 -4.09 -26.62
N VAL A 620 24.95 -3.92 -25.34
CA VAL A 620 26.34 -3.92 -24.84
C VAL A 620 26.98 -5.29 -24.98
N LEU A 621 26.26 -6.39 -24.69
CA LEU A 621 26.75 -7.76 -24.89
C LEU A 621 27.07 -8.05 -26.36
N LEU A 622 26.28 -7.58 -27.32
CA LEU A 622 26.56 -7.69 -28.75
C LEU A 622 27.84 -6.92 -29.13
N LEU A 623 28.00 -5.68 -28.62
CA LEU A 623 29.20 -4.87 -28.84
C LEU A 623 30.44 -5.53 -28.20
N ALA A 624 30.31 -6.13 -27.03
CA ALA A 624 31.37 -6.88 -26.38
C ALA A 624 31.80 -8.13 -27.20
N GLY A 625 30.81 -8.86 -27.73
CA GLY A 625 31.05 -10.06 -28.54
C GLY A 625 31.86 -9.77 -29.83
N ILE A 626 31.62 -8.65 -30.49
CA ILE A 626 32.37 -8.21 -31.65
C ILE A 626 33.69 -7.51 -31.31
N GLY A 627 34.00 -7.33 -30.01
CA GLY A 627 35.21 -6.64 -29.52
C GLY A 627 35.20 -5.13 -29.66
N ALA A 628 34.02 -4.51 -29.86
CA ALA A 628 33.85 -3.08 -30.00
C ALA A 628 33.61 -2.36 -28.63
N ALA A 629 33.35 -3.11 -27.55
CA ALA A 629 33.18 -2.57 -26.22
C ALA A 629 34.44 -2.73 -25.36
N THR A 630 34.67 -1.80 -24.46
CA THR A 630 35.70 -1.89 -23.41
C THR A 630 35.04 -2.15 -22.06
N LEU A 631 35.80 -2.61 -21.07
CA LEU A 631 35.31 -2.83 -19.71
C LEU A 631 34.72 -1.53 -19.09
N TRP A 632 35.32 -0.39 -19.43
CA TRP A 632 34.82 0.92 -19.03
C TRP A 632 33.43 1.22 -19.56
N MET A 633 33.21 0.98 -20.85
CA MET A 633 31.90 1.18 -21.48
C MET A 633 30.84 0.24 -20.88
N ALA A 634 31.24 -0.98 -20.57
CA ALA A 634 30.38 -1.99 -19.96
C ALA A 634 29.84 -1.55 -18.59
N VAL A 635 30.77 -1.15 -17.71
CA VAL A 635 30.42 -0.69 -16.35
C VAL A 635 29.65 0.61 -16.37
N PHE A 636 30.07 1.57 -17.21
CA PHE A 636 29.37 2.84 -17.33
C PHE A 636 27.94 2.67 -17.83
N ALA A 637 27.71 1.72 -18.76
CA ALA A 637 26.38 1.39 -19.23
C ALA A 637 25.54 0.75 -18.12
N ASP A 638 26.09 -0.16 -17.33
CA ASP A 638 25.35 -0.87 -16.27
C ASP A 638 24.93 0.09 -15.14
N VAL A 639 25.87 0.86 -14.59
CA VAL A 639 25.58 1.87 -13.57
C VAL A 639 24.67 2.98 -14.09
N GLY A 640 24.87 3.45 -15.33
CA GLY A 640 24.01 4.43 -15.96
C GLY A 640 22.56 3.96 -16.11
N VAL A 641 22.38 2.71 -16.53
CA VAL A 641 21.05 2.07 -16.63
C VAL A 641 20.40 1.95 -15.26
N THR A 642 21.17 1.56 -14.24
CA THR A 642 20.67 1.44 -12.85
C THR A 642 20.19 2.80 -12.34
N VAL A 643 20.98 3.85 -12.48
CA VAL A 643 20.61 5.22 -12.08
C VAL A 643 19.34 5.70 -12.81
N LEU A 644 19.26 5.49 -14.13
CA LEU A 644 18.07 5.89 -14.90
C LEU A 644 16.83 5.08 -14.51
N ALA A 645 16.97 3.79 -14.26
CA ALA A 645 15.88 2.93 -13.83
C ALA A 645 15.38 3.30 -12.42
N VAL A 646 16.28 3.65 -11.50
CA VAL A 646 15.95 4.16 -10.16
C VAL A 646 15.22 5.51 -10.26
N LEU A 647 15.72 6.46 -11.07
CA LEU A 647 15.05 7.74 -11.28
C LEU A 647 13.64 7.56 -11.89
N ASN A 648 13.47 6.58 -12.78
CA ASN A 648 12.15 6.25 -13.32
C ASN A 648 11.25 5.62 -12.24
N ALA A 649 11.78 4.75 -11.37
CA ALA A 649 11.05 4.10 -10.27
C ALA A 649 10.48 5.13 -9.28
N ILE A 650 11.23 6.18 -8.94
CA ILE A 650 10.78 7.27 -8.06
C ILE A 650 9.50 7.96 -8.58
N ARG A 651 9.20 7.90 -9.87
CA ARG A 651 7.96 8.44 -10.45
C ARG A 651 6.71 7.72 -9.95
N ALA A 652 6.84 6.50 -9.44
CA ALA A 652 5.74 5.77 -8.84
C ALA A 652 5.25 6.41 -7.53
N LEU A 653 6.14 7.07 -6.79
CA LEU A 653 5.80 7.83 -5.56
C LEU A 653 4.90 9.05 -5.82
N LYS A 654 4.98 9.63 -7.03
CA LYS A 654 4.23 10.85 -7.41
C LYS A 654 2.93 10.53 -8.15
N ALA A 655 2.43 9.30 -7.96
CA ALA A 655 1.23 8.82 -8.63
C ALA A 655 -0.06 9.50 -8.14
#